data_0bddcb07db342752c9cc385ceb9e94af
#
_entry.id   0bddcb07db342752c9cc385ceb9e94af
#
_cell.length_a   1.000
_cell.length_b   1.000
_cell.length_c   1.000
_cell.angle_alpha   90.00
_cell.angle_beta   90.00
_cell.angle_gamma   90.00
#
_symmetry.space_group_name_H-M   'P 1'
#
loop_
_entity.id
_entity.type
_entity.pdbx_description
1 polymer ?
#
loop_
_entity_poly.entity_id
_entity_poly.type
_entity_poly.pdbx_seq_one_letter_code
_entity_poly.pdbx_strand_id
1 'polypeptide(L)'
;MARTTPLARYRNIGISAHIDAGKTTTSERVLFYTGKSHKIGEVHDGAATMDWMEQEQERGITITSAATTAFWSGMDKQFDEHLINLIDTPGHVDFTIEVERSMRVLDGACMVYCAVGGVQPQSETVWRQANKYEVPRIAFVNKMDRTGANFLRVVEQMKTRLGANPVAIVLPIGAEDTFKGVVDLIKMKAINWDDSTQGMTFTYEDIPAELQSLAEEYREKLVETAAEASEELMNKYLEEGTLSEEEIHAAIRQRTLAGEIIPALCGSAFKNKGVQRMLDAVIQYLPAPTDIPPVTGIADDKAGTVIERAASDDAPFSALAFKIMNDPYVGSLTFIRVYSGVLLSGSAVWNPVKEKKERVGRMLQMHANAREEIKETRTGDISAVVGLKDVTTGDTLCDENNIITLERMEFPEPVISVAVEPKTKADQEKMSIALGRLAKEDPSFRVKTDEESGQTIISGMGELHLDILVDRMRREFGVEANIGKPQVAYRETIRKSVESEGKFVRQTGGRGKYGHVYVRLEPMGAEAEKEYEYAVEVVGGTVPKEFFGAVDKGIQDRMKGGILAGYPIVGIKAVLFDGSYHDVDSDELSFKMAGSIAFRLGFLKADPVLLEPIMRIEVETPEDYMGDILGDLNRRRGMIQGMEDLPGGTKSIKAEVPLSEMFGYATDMRSMSQGRATFSMEFSKYAETPKSVAEAIITKFSAKRSGDDEE
;
A
#
# COMPACT_ATOMS: atom_id res chain seq x y z
N MET A 1 26.46 -3.36 -23.18
CA MET A 1 25.89 -3.48 -24.56
C MET A 1 24.91 -2.36 -24.80
N ALA A 2 24.53 -2.04 -26.05
CA ALA A 2 23.46 -1.07 -26.28
C ALA A 2 22.11 -1.65 -25.80
N ARG A 3 21.22 -0.79 -25.32
CA ARG A 3 19.87 -1.14 -24.91
C ARG A 3 19.09 -1.73 -26.11
N THR A 4 18.38 -2.82 -25.93
CA THR A 4 17.58 -3.43 -27.03
C THR A 4 16.28 -2.67 -27.28
N THR A 5 15.59 -2.24 -26.21
CA THR A 5 14.38 -1.44 -26.30
C THR A 5 14.68 -0.02 -25.78
N PRO A 6 14.41 1.05 -26.53
CA PRO A 6 14.59 2.43 -26.05
C PRO A 6 13.78 2.70 -24.79
N LEU A 7 14.33 3.50 -23.86
CA LEU A 7 13.69 3.80 -22.57
C LEU A 7 12.28 4.43 -22.72
N ALA A 8 12.08 5.25 -23.75
CA ALA A 8 10.78 5.83 -24.09
C ALA A 8 9.69 4.81 -24.42
N ARG A 9 10.08 3.56 -24.72
CA ARG A 9 9.15 2.44 -25.01
C ARG A 9 8.97 1.50 -23.82
N TYR A 10 9.41 1.91 -22.62
CA TYR A 10 9.14 1.18 -21.38
C TYR A 10 7.82 1.64 -20.78
N ARG A 11 7.09 0.71 -20.18
CA ARG A 11 5.91 0.98 -19.37
C ARG A 11 5.99 0.14 -18.09
N ASN A 12 6.18 0.78 -16.96
CA ASN A 12 6.17 0.14 -15.66
C ASN A 12 4.81 0.39 -15.02
N ILE A 13 3.93 -0.57 -15.13
CA ILE A 13 2.53 -0.42 -14.78
C ILE A 13 2.09 -1.39 -13.69
N GLY A 14 1.19 -0.93 -12.84
CA GLY A 14 0.45 -1.77 -11.90
C GLY A 14 -0.97 -2.00 -12.35
N ILE A 15 -1.45 -3.22 -12.14
CA ILE A 15 -2.90 -3.49 -12.18
C ILE A 15 -3.38 -3.51 -10.74
N SER A 16 -4.28 -2.59 -10.41
CA SER A 16 -4.85 -2.42 -9.08
C SER A 16 -6.37 -2.47 -9.14
N ALA A 17 -6.99 -3.08 -8.14
CA ALA A 17 -8.43 -3.25 -8.10
C ALA A 17 -8.90 -3.55 -6.67
N HIS A 18 -10.19 -3.38 -6.42
CA HIS A 18 -10.83 -4.00 -5.26
C HIS A 18 -10.95 -5.54 -5.43
N ILE A 19 -11.24 -6.23 -4.34
CA ILE A 19 -11.46 -7.68 -4.34
C ILE A 19 -12.55 -8.02 -5.37
N ASP A 20 -12.37 -9.11 -6.08
CA ASP A 20 -13.32 -9.61 -7.09
C ASP A 20 -13.60 -8.67 -8.28
N ALA A 21 -12.86 -7.58 -8.52
CA ALA A 21 -13.00 -6.81 -9.75
C ALA A 21 -12.51 -7.54 -11.00
N GLY A 22 -11.78 -8.65 -10.83
CA GLY A 22 -11.20 -9.45 -11.90
C GLY A 22 -9.79 -9.02 -12.29
N LYS A 23 -9.02 -8.53 -11.30
CA LYS A 23 -7.64 -8.10 -11.46
C LYS A 23 -6.76 -9.23 -12.03
N THR A 24 -6.66 -10.36 -11.33
CA THR A 24 -5.84 -11.52 -11.76
C THR A 24 -6.28 -12.03 -13.13
N THR A 25 -7.59 -12.10 -13.38
CA THR A 25 -8.11 -12.47 -14.73
C THR A 25 -7.62 -11.51 -15.79
N THR A 26 -7.60 -10.20 -15.51
CA THR A 26 -7.09 -9.19 -16.45
C THR A 26 -5.58 -9.37 -16.67
N SER A 27 -4.81 -9.58 -15.62
CA SER A 27 -3.36 -9.84 -15.69
C SER A 27 -3.05 -11.09 -16.51
N GLU A 28 -3.78 -12.20 -16.29
CA GLU A 28 -3.65 -13.44 -17.08
C GLU A 28 -3.95 -13.22 -18.58
N ARG A 29 -4.95 -12.39 -18.91
CA ARG A 29 -5.24 -12.04 -20.31
C ARG A 29 -4.15 -11.19 -20.93
N VAL A 30 -3.54 -10.29 -20.15
CA VAL A 30 -2.35 -9.54 -20.61
C VAL A 30 -1.22 -10.51 -20.94
N LEU A 31 -0.92 -11.49 -20.08
CA LEU A 31 0.11 -12.50 -20.35
C LEU A 31 -0.19 -13.35 -21.59
N PHE A 32 -1.45 -13.72 -21.78
CA PHE A 32 -1.89 -14.48 -22.93
C PHE A 32 -1.71 -13.71 -24.25
N TYR A 33 -2.22 -12.47 -24.34
CA TYR A 33 -2.13 -11.66 -25.56
C TYR A 33 -0.72 -11.19 -25.89
N THR A 34 0.14 -11.07 -24.90
CA THR A 34 1.58 -10.75 -25.08
C THR A 34 2.44 -11.99 -25.37
N GLY A 35 1.82 -13.18 -25.46
CA GLY A 35 2.52 -14.44 -25.79
C GLY A 35 3.42 -14.98 -24.66
N LYS A 36 3.30 -14.46 -23.43
CA LYS A 36 4.04 -14.96 -22.24
C LYS A 36 3.41 -16.23 -21.67
N SER A 37 2.12 -16.42 -21.83
CA SER A 37 1.41 -17.66 -21.52
C SER A 37 0.80 -18.26 -22.80
N HIS A 38 0.92 -19.57 -22.96
CA HIS A 38 0.30 -20.31 -24.07
C HIS A 38 -1.11 -20.79 -23.73
N LYS A 39 -1.50 -20.71 -22.48
CA LYS A 39 -2.83 -21.08 -21.98
C LYS A 39 -3.40 -19.93 -21.17
N ILE A 40 -4.70 -19.76 -21.27
CA ILE A 40 -5.44 -18.85 -20.41
C ILE A 40 -5.50 -19.50 -19.02
N GLY A 41 -4.87 -18.88 -18.01
CA GLY A 41 -5.02 -19.26 -16.62
C GLY A 41 -6.39 -18.83 -16.10
N GLU A 42 -7.17 -19.77 -15.57
CA GLU A 42 -8.43 -19.45 -14.90
C GLU A 42 -8.21 -19.46 -13.37
N VAL A 43 -8.60 -18.37 -12.72
CA VAL A 43 -8.44 -18.20 -11.25
C VAL A 43 -9.23 -19.26 -10.48
N HIS A 44 -10.44 -19.59 -10.96
CA HIS A 44 -11.30 -20.59 -10.32
C HIS A 44 -10.77 -22.03 -10.39
N ASP A 45 -9.90 -22.30 -11.35
CA ASP A 45 -9.28 -23.63 -11.51
C ASP A 45 -7.90 -23.71 -10.82
N GLY A 46 -7.48 -22.65 -10.12
CA GLY A 46 -6.14 -22.55 -9.49
C GLY A 46 -4.99 -22.57 -10.51
N ALA A 47 -5.26 -22.21 -11.76
CA ALA A 47 -4.32 -22.26 -12.87
C ALA A 47 -3.70 -20.90 -13.24
N ALA A 48 -3.97 -19.86 -12.43
CA ALA A 48 -3.45 -18.51 -12.67
C ALA A 48 -1.93 -18.48 -12.43
N THR A 49 -1.20 -17.96 -13.41
CA THR A 49 0.28 -17.88 -13.38
C THR A 49 0.77 -16.79 -12.43
N MET A 50 -0.01 -15.69 -12.28
CA MET A 50 0.34 -14.56 -11.41
C MET A 50 0.09 -14.87 -9.94
N ASP A 51 -0.90 -15.69 -9.61
CA ASP A 51 -1.15 -16.19 -8.25
C ASP A 51 -0.30 -17.46 -8.03
N TRP A 52 0.98 -17.29 -7.73
CA TRP A 52 1.95 -18.39 -7.67
C TRP A 52 2.00 -19.11 -6.32
N MET A 53 1.48 -18.51 -5.25
CA MET A 53 1.41 -19.15 -3.94
C MET A 53 0.20 -20.07 -3.87
N GLU A 54 0.39 -21.26 -3.26
CA GLU A 54 -0.74 -22.18 -3.01
C GLU A 54 -1.89 -21.52 -2.27
N GLN A 55 -1.58 -20.63 -1.32
CA GLN A 55 -2.59 -19.88 -0.55
C GLN A 55 -3.38 -18.89 -1.40
N GLU A 56 -2.76 -18.28 -2.41
CA GLU A 56 -3.44 -17.40 -3.38
C GLU A 56 -4.43 -18.22 -4.21
N GLN A 57 -3.98 -19.37 -4.70
CA GLN A 57 -4.81 -20.29 -5.50
C GLN A 57 -5.98 -20.89 -4.70
N GLU A 58 -5.72 -21.33 -3.46
CA GLU A 58 -6.75 -21.89 -2.59
C GLU A 58 -7.81 -20.85 -2.18
N ARG A 59 -7.40 -19.62 -1.93
CA ARG A 59 -8.29 -18.55 -1.45
C ARG A 59 -8.88 -17.69 -2.58
N GLY A 60 -8.32 -17.76 -3.78
CA GLY A 60 -8.72 -16.95 -4.93
C GLY A 60 -8.43 -15.46 -4.78
N ILE A 61 -7.42 -15.10 -3.97
CA ILE A 61 -6.99 -13.70 -3.72
C ILE A 61 -5.50 -13.58 -3.93
N THR A 62 -5.05 -12.46 -4.51
CA THR A 62 -3.63 -12.10 -4.58
C THR A 62 -3.17 -11.60 -3.22
N ILE A 63 -2.11 -12.19 -2.69
CA ILE A 63 -1.52 -11.88 -1.38
C ILE A 63 -0.25 -11.06 -1.59
N THR A 64 0.60 -11.49 -2.53
CA THR A 64 1.87 -10.82 -2.83
C THR A 64 1.89 -10.27 -4.24
N SER A 65 2.51 -9.10 -4.43
CA SER A 65 2.68 -8.54 -5.77
C SER A 65 3.61 -9.42 -6.61
N ALA A 66 3.20 -9.74 -7.84
CA ALA A 66 4.00 -10.44 -8.82
C ALA A 66 4.43 -9.48 -9.94
N ALA A 67 5.70 -9.59 -10.37
CA ALA A 67 6.24 -8.77 -11.44
C ALA A 67 6.51 -9.64 -12.67
N THR A 68 6.06 -9.19 -13.84
CA THR A 68 6.28 -9.90 -15.11
C THR A 68 6.61 -8.90 -16.22
N THR A 69 7.58 -9.25 -17.06
CA THR A 69 7.93 -8.47 -18.25
C THR A 69 7.25 -9.06 -19.48
N ALA A 70 6.55 -8.22 -20.23
CA ALA A 70 5.86 -8.57 -21.45
C ALA A 70 6.21 -7.58 -22.57
N PHE A 71 5.89 -7.93 -23.83
CA PHE A 71 6.10 -7.07 -24.99
C PHE A 71 4.78 -6.89 -25.74
N TRP A 72 4.52 -5.67 -26.19
CA TRP A 72 3.31 -5.33 -26.94
C TRP A 72 3.60 -4.35 -28.06
N SER A 73 3.00 -4.58 -29.23
CA SER A 73 3.15 -3.73 -30.41
C SER A 73 1.80 -3.18 -30.92
N GLY A 74 0.73 -3.34 -30.13
CA GLY A 74 -0.63 -2.93 -30.53
C GLY A 74 -1.47 -4.05 -31.09
N MET A 75 -2.80 -3.86 -31.05
CA MET A 75 -3.79 -4.78 -31.61
C MET A 75 -3.57 -4.99 -33.12
N ASP A 76 -3.31 -3.90 -33.85
CA ASP A 76 -3.05 -3.86 -35.29
C ASP A 76 -1.54 -3.86 -35.60
N LYS A 77 -0.67 -4.11 -34.63
CA LYS A 77 0.79 -3.95 -34.72
C LYS A 77 1.21 -2.54 -35.17
N GLN A 78 0.44 -1.55 -34.77
CA GLN A 78 0.61 -0.15 -35.16
C GLN A 78 1.73 0.56 -34.36
N PHE A 79 2.22 -0.03 -33.29
CA PHE A 79 3.31 0.50 -32.50
C PHE A 79 4.59 -0.28 -32.71
N ASP A 80 5.71 0.39 -32.57
CA ASP A 80 6.97 -0.30 -32.31
C ASP A 80 6.84 -1.10 -31.01
N GLU A 81 7.64 -2.16 -30.87
CA GLU A 81 7.59 -3.02 -29.70
C GLU A 81 7.92 -2.24 -28.41
N HIS A 82 6.99 -2.28 -27.45
CA HIS A 82 7.12 -1.71 -26.11
C HIS A 82 7.37 -2.82 -25.11
N LEU A 83 8.24 -2.55 -24.14
CA LEU A 83 8.46 -3.38 -23.00
C LEU A 83 7.52 -2.94 -21.88
N ILE A 84 6.70 -3.85 -21.39
CA ILE A 84 5.75 -3.62 -20.30
C ILE A 84 6.17 -4.46 -19.12
N ASN A 85 6.61 -3.80 -18.04
CA ASN A 85 6.76 -4.43 -16.73
C ASN A 85 5.42 -4.30 -16.01
N LEU A 86 4.76 -5.43 -15.84
CA LEU A 86 3.47 -5.54 -15.18
C LEU A 86 3.67 -5.96 -13.73
N ILE A 87 3.14 -5.19 -12.78
CA ILE A 87 3.07 -5.55 -11.37
C ILE A 87 1.61 -5.78 -11.01
N ASP A 88 1.29 -7.03 -10.64
CA ASP A 88 -0.02 -7.39 -10.11
C ASP A 88 -0.05 -7.10 -8.61
N THR A 89 -0.94 -6.21 -8.15
CA THR A 89 -0.99 -5.78 -6.75
C THR A 89 -2.14 -6.46 -6.01
N PRO A 90 -2.00 -6.79 -4.70
CA PRO A 90 -3.12 -7.29 -3.92
C PRO A 90 -4.31 -6.34 -3.91
N GLY A 91 -5.51 -6.88 -3.83
CA GLY A 91 -6.74 -6.09 -3.70
C GLY A 91 -7.29 -6.01 -2.27
N HIS A 92 -6.73 -6.78 -1.33
CA HIS A 92 -7.22 -6.87 0.04
C HIS A 92 -6.55 -5.83 0.95
N VAL A 93 -7.31 -5.19 1.82
CA VAL A 93 -6.82 -4.12 2.71
C VAL A 93 -5.75 -4.58 3.70
N ASP A 94 -5.76 -5.84 4.12
CA ASP A 94 -4.72 -6.40 5.00
C ASP A 94 -3.33 -6.40 4.33
N PHE A 95 -3.29 -6.25 2.99
CA PHE A 95 -2.08 -6.17 2.18
C PHE A 95 -1.84 -4.79 1.58
N THR A 96 -2.38 -3.75 2.20
CA THR A 96 -2.21 -2.34 1.77
C THR A 96 -0.75 -1.97 1.55
N ILE A 97 0.16 -2.54 2.32
CA ILE A 97 1.60 -2.33 2.19
C ILE A 97 2.16 -2.82 0.84
N GLU A 98 1.66 -3.94 0.32
CA GLU A 98 2.08 -4.45 -1.00
C GLU A 98 1.61 -3.51 -2.11
N VAL A 99 0.42 -2.92 -1.96
CA VAL A 99 -0.09 -1.89 -2.87
C VAL A 99 0.78 -0.64 -2.81
N GLU A 100 1.11 -0.17 -1.61
CA GLU A 100 1.94 1.02 -1.41
C GLU A 100 3.35 0.86 -1.98
N ARG A 101 3.99 -0.28 -1.74
CA ARG A 101 5.28 -0.63 -2.36
C ARG A 101 5.22 -0.59 -3.88
N SER A 102 4.15 -1.15 -4.44
CA SER A 102 3.95 -1.17 -5.89
C SER A 102 3.76 0.24 -6.43
N MET A 103 2.88 1.04 -5.82
CA MET A 103 2.63 2.43 -6.25
C MET A 103 3.89 3.30 -6.23
N ARG A 104 4.82 3.04 -5.30
CA ARG A 104 6.09 3.79 -5.20
C ARG A 104 7.04 3.54 -6.37
N VAL A 105 6.96 2.38 -7.02
CA VAL A 105 7.89 1.96 -8.09
C VAL A 105 7.27 1.95 -9.47
N LEU A 106 5.96 2.15 -9.57
CA LEU A 106 5.24 2.25 -10.83
C LEU A 106 5.39 3.63 -11.46
N ASP A 107 5.40 3.67 -12.78
CA ASP A 107 5.30 4.91 -13.54
C ASP A 107 3.84 5.23 -13.88
N GLY A 108 2.99 4.21 -14.01
CA GLY A 108 1.56 4.36 -14.27
C GLY A 108 0.75 3.19 -13.72
N ALA A 109 -0.57 3.34 -13.64
CA ALA A 109 -1.45 2.31 -13.13
C ALA A 109 -2.69 2.09 -14.02
N CYS A 110 -3.13 0.84 -14.10
CA CYS A 110 -4.43 0.46 -14.62
C CYS A 110 -5.35 0.11 -13.43
N MET A 111 -6.35 0.95 -13.21
CA MET A 111 -7.35 0.77 -12.15
C MET A 111 -8.51 -0.04 -12.71
N VAL A 112 -8.70 -1.26 -12.21
CA VAL A 112 -9.77 -2.15 -12.65
C VAL A 112 -10.98 -2.02 -11.72
N TYR A 113 -12.13 -1.68 -12.29
CA TYR A 113 -13.41 -1.55 -11.59
C TYR A 113 -14.38 -2.64 -12.04
N CYS A 114 -15.26 -3.07 -11.15
CA CYS A 114 -16.35 -3.98 -11.51
C CYS A 114 -17.51 -3.19 -12.12
N ALA A 115 -18.00 -3.59 -13.29
CA ALA A 115 -19.15 -2.94 -13.96
C ALA A 115 -20.45 -3.02 -13.14
N VAL A 116 -20.54 -3.99 -12.22
CA VAL A 116 -21.68 -4.19 -11.32
C VAL A 116 -21.45 -3.47 -9.98
N GLY A 117 -20.35 -3.75 -9.29
CA GLY A 117 -20.04 -3.16 -7.97
C GLY A 117 -19.58 -1.70 -8.03
N GLY A 118 -19.03 -1.26 -9.16
CA GLY A 118 -18.55 0.12 -9.33
C GLY A 118 -17.34 0.47 -8.47
N VAL A 119 -17.34 1.68 -7.93
CA VAL A 119 -16.31 2.16 -7.00
C VAL A 119 -16.64 1.68 -5.59
N GLN A 120 -15.75 0.87 -5.02
CA GLN A 120 -15.86 0.34 -3.65
C GLN A 120 -14.83 1.00 -2.72
N PRO A 121 -14.94 0.90 -1.39
CA PRO A 121 -14.02 1.52 -0.42
C PRO A 121 -12.56 1.16 -0.65
N GLN A 122 -12.30 -0.10 -1.01
CA GLN A 122 -10.94 -0.53 -1.36
C GLN A 122 -10.41 0.21 -2.60
N SER A 123 -11.29 0.49 -3.58
CA SER A 123 -10.92 1.34 -4.72
C SER A 123 -10.53 2.74 -4.27
N GLU A 124 -11.24 3.31 -3.29
CA GLU A 124 -10.94 4.64 -2.72
C GLU A 124 -9.58 4.64 -2.00
N THR A 125 -9.26 3.57 -1.28
CA THR A 125 -7.96 3.44 -0.58
C THR A 125 -6.80 3.37 -1.57
N VAL A 126 -6.89 2.49 -2.57
CA VAL A 126 -5.88 2.39 -3.64
C VAL A 126 -5.78 3.69 -4.42
N TRP A 127 -6.90 4.37 -4.65
CA TRP A 127 -6.95 5.68 -5.31
C TRP A 127 -6.19 6.75 -4.53
N ARG A 128 -6.38 6.83 -3.20
CA ARG A 128 -5.63 7.74 -2.33
C ARG A 128 -4.13 7.47 -2.35
N GLN A 129 -3.72 6.18 -2.35
CA GLN A 129 -2.31 5.82 -2.48
C GLN A 129 -1.73 6.24 -3.83
N ALA A 130 -2.47 6.03 -4.93
CA ALA A 130 -2.05 6.49 -6.25
C ALA A 130 -1.97 8.02 -6.33
N ASN A 131 -2.84 8.77 -5.62
CA ASN A 131 -2.74 10.22 -5.51
C ASN A 131 -1.50 10.65 -4.70
N LYS A 132 -1.20 9.97 -3.57
CA LYS A 132 -0.02 10.24 -2.74
C LYS A 132 1.29 10.19 -3.54
N TYR A 133 1.39 9.26 -4.48
CA TYR A 133 2.57 9.06 -5.33
C TYR A 133 2.42 9.70 -6.72
N GLU A 134 1.38 10.49 -6.95
CA GLU A 134 1.12 11.18 -8.23
C GLU A 134 1.16 10.26 -9.46
N VAL A 135 0.72 9.00 -9.31
CA VAL A 135 0.78 7.98 -10.35
C VAL A 135 -0.28 8.24 -11.42
N PRO A 136 0.08 8.54 -12.68
CA PRO A 136 -0.85 8.63 -13.80
C PRO A 136 -1.57 7.30 -14.02
N ARG A 137 -2.85 7.36 -14.39
CA ARG A 137 -3.66 6.14 -14.44
C ARG A 137 -4.70 6.14 -15.56
N ILE A 138 -5.05 4.92 -15.97
CA ILE A 138 -6.22 4.64 -16.79
C ILE A 138 -7.20 3.80 -15.99
N ALA A 139 -8.47 3.82 -16.35
CA ALA A 139 -9.52 3.01 -15.74
C ALA A 139 -10.01 1.94 -16.72
N PHE A 140 -10.16 0.71 -16.23
CA PHE A 140 -10.74 -0.39 -16.99
C PHE A 140 -11.94 -0.96 -16.24
N VAL A 141 -13.15 -0.71 -16.76
CA VAL A 141 -14.39 -1.23 -16.18
C VAL A 141 -14.62 -2.64 -16.73
N ASN A 142 -14.33 -3.62 -15.90
CA ASN A 142 -14.35 -5.04 -16.20
C ASN A 142 -15.70 -5.69 -15.85
N LYS A 143 -15.92 -6.91 -16.27
CA LYS A 143 -17.14 -7.70 -16.04
C LYS A 143 -18.40 -7.12 -16.68
N MET A 144 -18.26 -6.55 -17.89
CA MET A 144 -19.39 -6.06 -18.66
C MET A 144 -20.41 -7.17 -19.06
N ASP A 145 -20.01 -8.42 -18.92
CA ASP A 145 -20.82 -9.63 -19.14
C ASP A 145 -21.72 -10.02 -17.96
N ARG A 146 -21.61 -9.36 -16.80
CA ARG A 146 -22.38 -9.69 -15.60
C ARG A 146 -23.71 -8.95 -15.56
N THR A 147 -24.73 -9.60 -14.99
CA THR A 147 -26.05 -8.99 -14.76
C THR A 147 -25.92 -7.73 -13.89
N GLY A 148 -26.51 -6.64 -14.31
CA GLY A 148 -26.42 -5.32 -13.67
C GLY A 148 -25.20 -4.49 -14.10
N ALA A 149 -24.42 -4.94 -15.08
CA ALA A 149 -23.26 -4.22 -15.58
C ALA A 149 -23.64 -2.88 -16.24
N ASN A 150 -22.99 -1.79 -15.82
CA ASN A 150 -23.22 -0.46 -16.37
C ASN A 150 -21.95 0.38 -16.35
N PHE A 151 -21.34 0.59 -17.51
CA PHE A 151 -20.10 1.36 -17.67
C PHE A 151 -20.26 2.83 -17.26
N LEU A 152 -21.27 3.50 -17.77
CA LEU A 152 -21.46 4.95 -17.56
C LEU A 152 -21.77 5.28 -16.09
N ARG A 153 -22.46 4.39 -15.39
CA ARG A 153 -22.67 4.51 -13.95
C ARG A 153 -21.34 4.47 -13.18
N VAL A 154 -20.42 3.56 -13.55
CA VAL A 154 -19.11 3.48 -12.90
C VAL A 154 -18.29 4.72 -13.18
N VAL A 155 -18.31 5.23 -14.41
CA VAL A 155 -17.66 6.51 -14.78
C VAL A 155 -18.19 7.65 -13.92
N GLU A 156 -19.50 7.71 -13.68
CA GLU A 156 -20.09 8.75 -12.83
C GLU A 156 -19.71 8.56 -11.34
N GLN A 157 -19.63 7.32 -10.86
CA GLN A 157 -19.13 7.05 -9.50
C GLN A 157 -17.66 7.45 -9.32
N MET A 158 -16.83 7.34 -10.35
CA MET A 158 -15.44 7.84 -10.27
C MET A 158 -15.42 9.36 -10.05
N LYS A 159 -16.34 10.12 -10.64
CA LYS A 159 -16.44 11.56 -10.39
C LYS A 159 -16.91 11.86 -8.97
N THR A 160 -17.99 11.21 -8.56
CA THR A 160 -18.67 11.54 -7.30
C THR A 160 -17.97 11.00 -6.07
N ARG A 161 -17.37 9.81 -6.13
CA ARG A 161 -16.72 9.15 -4.98
C ARG A 161 -15.20 9.37 -4.92
N LEU A 162 -14.53 9.45 -6.07
CA LEU A 162 -13.06 9.62 -6.12
C LEU A 162 -12.63 11.06 -6.42
N GLY A 163 -13.56 11.95 -6.75
CA GLY A 163 -13.23 13.30 -7.21
C GLY A 163 -12.40 13.30 -8.51
N ALA A 164 -12.49 12.22 -9.29
CA ALA A 164 -11.73 12.03 -10.52
C ALA A 164 -12.40 12.76 -11.70
N ASN A 165 -11.63 12.95 -12.78
CA ASN A 165 -12.14 13.43 -14.06
C ASN A 165 -12.00 12.31 -15.13
N PRO A 166 -12.87 11.27 -15.11
CA PRO A 166 -12.81 10.18 -16.08
C PRO A 166 -13.35 10.64 -17.44
N VAL A 167 -12.65 10.21 -18.49
CA VAL A 167 -12.99 10.49 -19.88
C VAL A 167 -13.15 9.15 -20.62
N ALA A 168 -14.37 8.86 -21.05
CA ALA A 168 -14.65 7.66 -21.81
C ALA A 168 -13.93 7.70 -23.17
N ILE A 169 -13.13 6.68 -23.44
CA ILE A 169 -12.45 6.48 -24.74
C ILE A 169 -13.19 5.46 -25.58
N VAL A 170 -13.93 4.58 -24.92
CA VAL A 170 -14.79 3.58 -25.56
C VAL A 170 -16.17 3.59 -24.93
N LEU A 171 -17.16 3.10 -25.68
CA LEU A 171 -18.49 2.79 -25.16
C LEU A 171 -18.77 1.30 -25.36
N PRO A 172 -19.51 0.63 -24.45
CA PRO A 172 -19.83 -0.78 -24.61
C PRO A 172 -20.88 -1.00 -25.70
N ILE A 173 -20.75 -2.08 -26.47
CA ILE A 173 -21.78 -2.58 -27.39
C ILE A 173 -22.54 -3.69 -26.66
N GLY A 174 -23.74 -3.35 -26.16
CA GLY A 174 -24.51 -4.21 -25.27
C GLY A 174 -23.95 -4.24 -23.85
N ALA A 175 -24.63 -5.00 -23.01
CA ALA A 175 -24.23 -5.26 -21.62
C ALA A 175 -24.74 -6.65 -21.23
N GLU A 176 -24.23 -7.21 -20.13
CA GLU A 176 -24.62 -8.53 -19.67
C GLU A 176 -24.39 -9.60 -20.72
N ASP A 177 -25.35 -10.51 -20.94
CA ASP A 177 -25.27 -11.57 -21.94
C ASP A 177 -25.19 -11.04 -23.40
N THR A 178 -25.56 -9.77 -23.60
CA THR A 178 -25.51 -9.11 -24.92
C THR A 178 -24.21 -8.36 -25.19
N PHE A 179 -23.25 -8.34 -24.26
CA PHE A 179 -21.99 -7.66 -24.43
C PHE A 179 -21.13 -8.31 -25.53
N LYS A 180 -20.95 -7.60 -26.65
CA LYS A 180 -20.24 -8.10 -27.83
C LYS A 180 -18.87 -7.48 -28.03
N GLY A 181 -18.72 -6.20 -27.72
CA GLY A 181 -17.51 -5.44 -28.01
C GLY A 181 -17.62 -4.01 -27.52
N VAL A 182 -16.83 -3.12 -28.11
CA VAL A 182 -16.82 -1.70 -27.75
C VAL A 182 -16.82 -0.83 -29.00
N VAL A 183 -17.35 0.41 -28.87
CA VAL A 183 -17.17 1.48 -29.85
C VAL A 183 -15.94 2.27 -29.44
N ASP A 184 -14.92 2.33 -30.28
CA ASP A 184 -13.78 3.22 -30.10
C ASP A 184 -14.18 4.65 -30.53
N LEU A 185 -14.20 5.57 -29.56
CA LEU A 185 -14.65 6.95 -29.77
C LEU A 185 -13.63 7.81 -30.53
N ILE A 186 -12.39 7.37 -30.66
CA ILE A 186 -11.36 8.08 -31.41
C ILE A 186 -11.42 7.68 -32.88
N LYS A 187 -11.50 6.38 -33.16
CA LYS A 187 -11.66 5.86 -34.53
C LYS A 187 -13.08 5.94 -35.08
N MET A 188 -14.07 6.13 -34.20
CA MET A 188 -15.50 6.04 -34.52
C MET A 188 -15.87 4.74 -35.26
N LYS A 189 -15.41 3.63 -34.70
CA LYS A 189 -15.65 2.27 -35.18
C LYS A 189 -16.00 1.34 -34.04
N ALA A 190 -16.85 0.35 -34.33
CA ALA A 190 -17.11 -0.76 -33.44
C ALA A 190 -15.97 -1.79 -33.53
N ILE A 191 -15.53 -2.31 -32.40
CA ILE A 191 -14.55 -3.39 -32.28
C ILE A 191 -15.28 -4.60 -31.70
N ASN A 192 -15.36 -5.66 -32.48
CA ASN A 192 -15.97 -6.92 -32.06
C ASN A 192 -14.91 -8.03 -32.03
N TRP A 193 -14.81 -8.72 -30.88
CA TRP A 193 -13.88 -9.86 -30.71
C TRP A 193 -14.54 -11.18 -31.02
N ASP A 194 -13.78 -12.07 -31.64
CA ASP A 194 -14.23 -13.42 -32.01
C ASP A 194 -14.06 -14.39 -30.84
N ASP A 195 -15.16 -14.86 -30.27
CA ASP A 195 -15.16 -15.79 -29.12
C ASP A 195 -14.52 -17.15 -29.52
N SER A 196 -14.60 -17.57 -30.79
CA SER A 196 -14.03 -18.84 -31.25
C SER A 196 -12.51 -18.88 -31.22
N THR A 197 -11.87 -17.71 -31.26
CA THR A 197 -10.41 -17.53 -31.20
C THR A 197 -9.94 -17.06 -29.82
N GLN A 198 -10.80 -17.11 -28.80
CA GLN A 198 -10.52 -16.57 -27.47
C GLN A 198 -10.12 -15.09 -27.53
N GLY A 199 -10.74 -14.33 -28.42
CA GLY A 199 -10.49 -12.90 -28.62
C GLY A 199 -9.16 -12.57 -29.30
N MET A 200 -8.42 -13.54 -29.84
CA MET A 200 -7.18 -13.28 -30.58
C MET A 200 -7.43 -12.52 -31.87
N THR A 201 -8.60 -12.73 -32.51
CA THR A 201 -9.04 -12.00 -33.70
C THR A 201 -10.18 -11.07 -33.35
N PHE A 202 -10.24 -9.96 -34.06
CA PHE A 202 -11.27 -8.94 -33.94
C PHE A 202 -11.56 -8.29 -35.29
N THR A 203 -12.71 -7.62 -35.41
CA THR A 203 -13.13 -6.90 -36.61
C THR A 203 -13.47 -5.46 -36.25
N TYR A 204 -13.18 -4.55 -37.19
CA TYR A 204 -13.71 -3.18 -37.14
C TYR A 204 -14.99 -3.15 -38.01
N GLU A 205 -16.05 -2.64 -37.43
CA GLU A 205 -17.35 -2.53 -38.05
C GLU A 205 -17.90 -1.10 -37.90
N ASP A 206 -18.97 -0.79 -38.60
CA ASP A 206 -19.67 0.46 -38.40
C ASP A 206 -20.41 0.44 -37.05
N ILE A 207 -20.56 1.61 -36.45
CA ILE A 207 -21.23 1.75 -35.15
C ILE A 207 -22.68 1.32 -35.31
N PRO A 208 -23.22 0.46 -34.41
CA PRO A 208 -24.64 0.12 -34.43
C PRO A 208 -25.52 1.36 -34.40
N ALA A 209 -26.58 1.39 -35.23
CA ALA A 209 -27.43 2.58 -35.38
C ALA A 209 -28.02 3.09 -34.05
N GLU A 210 -28.30 2.19 -33.11
CA GLU A 210 -28.79 2.49 -31.79
C GLU A 210 -27.76 3.22 -30.89
N LEU A 211 -26.48 3.08 -31.17
CA LEU A 211 -25.38 3.69 -30.41
C LEU A 211 -24.80 4.92 -31.12
N GLN A 212 -25.19 5.20 -32.37
CA GLN A 212 -24.59 6.25 -33.17
C GLN A 212 -24.68 7.64 -32.47
N SER A 213 -25.86 8.02 -32.03
CA SER A 213 -26.07 9.32 -31.34
C SER A 213 -25.31 9.43 -30.04
N LEU A 214 -25.25 8.35 -29.25
CA LEU A 214 -24.49 8.30 -28.01
C LEU A 214 -22.99 8.37 -28.29
N ALA A 215 -22.51 7.69 -29.30
CA ALA A 215 -21.10 7.72 -29.69
C ALA A 215 -20.68 9.12 -30.18
N GLU A 216 -21.51 9.81 -30.93
CA GLU A 216 -21.29 11.19 -31.36
C GLU A 216 -21.23 12.14 -30.17
N GLU A 217 -22.17 12.05 -29.21
CA GLU A 217 -22.17 12.86 -27.98
C GLU A 217 -20.87 12.65 -27.17
N TYR A 218 -20.47 11.40 -26.95
CA TYR A 218 -19.25 11.10 -26.18
C TYR A 218 -17.97 11.40 -26.94
N ARG A 219 -18.01 11.33 -28.28
CA ARG A 219 -16.92 11.80 -29.14
C ARG A 219 -16.73 13.30 -28.99
N GLU A 220 -17.78 14.09 -29.03
CA GLU A 220 -17.72 15.54 -28.83
C GLU A 220 -17.08 15.88 -27.48
N LYS A 221 -17.56 15.28 -26.37
CA LYS A 221 -16.96 15.45 -25.04
C LYS A 221 -15.48 15.08 -24.98
N LEU A 222 -15.08 14.01 -25.70
CA LEU A 222 -13.69 13.57 -25.78
C LEU A 222 -12.84 14.59 -26.52
N VAL A 223 -13.31 15.12 -27.64
CA VAL A 223 -12.61 16.15 -28.43
C VAL A 223 -12.50 17.46 -27.66
N GLU A 224 -13.57 17.90 -26.99
CA GLU A 224 -13.52 19.07 -26.09
C GLU A 224 -12.45 18.88 -25.01
N THR A 225 -12.46 17.73 -24.34
CA THR A 225 -11.44 17.41 -23.34
C THR A 225 -10.02 17.41 -23.92
N ALA A 226 -9.85 16.91 -25.13
CA ALA A 226 -8.54 16.96 -25.79
C ALA A 226 -8.15 18.39 -26.16
N ALA A 227 -9.08 19.22 -26.61
CA ALA A 227 -8.84 20.62 -26.98
C ALA A 227 -8.34 21.47 -25.80
N GLU A 228 -8.80 21.16 -24.55
CA GLU A 228 -8.36 21.84 -23.34
C GLU A 228 -6.87 21.64 -22.99
N ALA A 229 -6.15 20.76 -23.69
CA ALA A 229 -4.73 20.51 -23.45
C ALA A 229 -3.83 21.70 -23.80
N SER A 230 -4.23 22.56 -24.76
CA SER A 230 -3.49 23.76 -25.16
C SER A 230 -4.38 24.79 -25.84
N GLU A 231 -3.96 26.07 -25.79
CA GLU A 231 -4.64 27.14 -26.52
C GLU A 231 -4.70 26.89 -28.02
N GLU A 232 -3.66 26.29 -28.61
CA GLU A 232 -3.58 25.96 -30.04
C GLU A 232 -4.65 24.95 -30.43
N LEU A 233 -4.80 23.86 -29.67
CA LEU A 233 -5.82 22.84 -29.90
C LEU A 233 -7.24 23.37 -29.67
N MET A 234 -7.40 24.22 -28.66
CA MET A 234 -8.69 24.89 -28.39
C MET A 234 -9.10 25.80 -29.55
N ASN A 235 -8.21 26.63 -30.05
CA ASN A 235 -8.49 27.50 -31.20
C ASN A 235 -8.84 26.69 -32.43
N LYS A 236 -8.08 25.61 -32.71
CA LYS A 236 -8.36 24.71 -33.84
C LYS A 236 -9.73 24.05 -33.72
N TYR A 237 -10.09 23.56 -32.53
CA TYR A 237 -11.38 22.97 -32.27
C TYR A 237 -12.53 23.97 -32.46
N LEU A 238 -12.36 25.22 -32.05
CA LEU A 238 -13.35 26.28 -32.23
C LEU A 238 -13.52 26.67 -33.73
N GLU A 239 -12.46 26.58 -34.53
CA GLU A 239 -12.47 26.90 -35.94
C GLU A 239 -12.97 25.74 -36.81
N GLU A 240 -12.51 24.50 -36.55
CA GLU A 240 -12.74 23.32 -37.39
C GLU A 240 -13.80 22.38 -36.83
N GLY A 241 -14.18 22.52 -35.54
CA GLY A 241 -15.17 21.69 -34.87
C GLY A 241 -14.66 20.28 -34.52
N THR A 242 -13.39 19.94 -34.82
CA THR A 242 -12.80 18.64 -34.53
C THR A 242 -11.26 18.72 -34.46
N LEU A 243 -10.66 17.61 -34.01
CA LEU A 243 -9.20 17.40 -33.97
C LEU A 243 -8.86 16.07 -34.69
N SER A 244 -7.65 15.94 -35.20
CA SER A 244 -7.18 14.65 -35.78
C SER A 244 -7.01 13.57 -34.70
N GLU A 245 -6.96 12.31 -35.12
CA GLU A 245 -6.75 11.17 -34.19
C GLU A 245 -5.43 11.32 -33.43
N GLU A 246 -4.35 11.75 -34.12
CA GLU A 246 -3.03 11.96 -33.53
C GLU A 246 -3.05 13.07 -32.48
N GLU A 247 -3.72 14.17 -32.78
CA GLU A 247 -3.86 15.31 -31.86
C GLU A 247 -4.66 14.91 -30.63
N ILE A 248 -5.74 14.14 -30.79
CA ILE A 248 -6.54 13.64 -29.67
C ILE A 248 -5.69 12.71 -28.80
N HIS A 249 -4.97 11.75 -29.40
CA HIS A 249 -4.10 10.85 -28.63
C HIS A 249 -3.01 11.61 -27.87
N ALA A 250 -2.35 12.58 -28.50
CA ALA A 250 -1.31 13.39 -27.88
C ALA A 250 -1.87 14.23 -26.72
N ALA A 251 -3.01 14.88 -26.91
CA ALA A 251 -3.68 15.71 -25.91
C ALA A 251 -4.17 14.89 -24.70
N ILE A 252 -4.84 13.77 -24.93
CA ILE A 252 -5.27 12.86 -23.87
C ILE A 252 -4.08 12.32 -23.08
N ARG A 253 -2.97 11.95 -23.78
CA ARG A 253 -1.74 11.55 -23.11
C ARG A 253 -1.20 12.67 -22.22
N GLN A 254 -1.04 13.88 -22.74
CA GLN A 254 -0.52 15.03 -22.00
C GLN A 254 -1.31 15.26 -20.72
N ARG A 255 -2.63 15.31 -20.79
CA ARG A 255 -3.51 15.54 -19.65
C ARG A 255 -3.55 14.36 -18.66
N THR A 256 -3.41 13.11 -19.17
CA THR A 256 -3.28 11.93 -18.31
C THR A 256 -1.99 11.95 -17.51
N LEU A 257 -0.86 12.32 -18.14
CA LEU A 257 0.44 12.45 -17.48
C LEU A 257 0.45 13.57 -16.43
N ALA A 258 -0.31 14.64 -16.68
CA ALA A 258 -0.52 15.73 -15.72
C ALA A 258 -1.49 15.36 -14.57
N GLY A 259 -2.12 14.18 -14.62
CA GLY A 259 -3.10 13.76 -13.62
C GLY A 259 -4.45 14.47 -13.69
N GLU A 260 -4.72 15.24 -14.75
CA GLU A 260 -5.94 16.04 -14.92
C GLU A 260 -7.15 15.19 -15.33
N ILE A 261 -6.93 14.14 -16.10
CA ILE A 261 -7.98 13.25 -16.62
C ILE A 261 -7.59 11.79 -16.46
N ILE A 262 -8.60 10.93 -16.49
CA ILE A 262 -8.46 9.48 -16.41
C ILE A 262 -9.14 8.84 -17.62
N PRO A 263 -8.37 8.35 -18.62
CA PRO A 263 -8.94 7.60 -19.72
C PRO A 263 -9.68 6.35 -19.22
N ALA A 264 -10.97 6.25 -19.55
CA ALA A 264 -11.83 5.16 -19.10
C ALA A 264 -12.21 4.23 -20.27
N LEU A 265 -11.96 2.93 -20.06
CA LEU A 265 -12.25 1.85 -20.99
C LEU A 265 -13.16 0.81 -20.32
N CYS A 266 -13.77 -0.06 -21.11
CA CYS A 266 -14.54 -1.16 -20.60
C CYS A 266 -14.28 -2.47 -21.34
N GLY A 267 -14.65 -3.58 -20.70
CA GLY A 267 -14.50 -4.90 -21.27
C GLY A 267 -14.96 -6.03 -20.35
N SER A 268 -14.69 -7.24 -20.77
CA SER A 268 -14.82 -8.45 -19.96
C SER A 268 -13.57 -9.30 -20.15
N ALA A 269 -12.69 -9.29 -19.16
CA ALA A 269 -11.50 -10.12 -19.19
C ALA A 269 -11.87 -11.62 -19.24
N PHE A 270 -12.94 -12.04 -18.54
CA PHE A 270 -13.43 -13.40 -18.57
C PHE A 270 -13.91 -13.84 -19.98
N LYS A 271 -14.57 -12.94 -20.69
CA LYS A 271 -15.04 -13.18 -22.07
C LYS A 271 -14.00 -12.80 -23.12
N ASN A 272 -12.76 -12.47 -22.74
CA ASN A 272 -11.66 -12.14 -23.65
C ASN A 272 -11.93 -10.91 -24.55
N LYS A 273 -12.63 -9.88 -24.03
CA LYS A 273 -13.04 -8.69 -24.79
C LYS A 273 -12.53 -7.40 -24.12
N GLY A 274 -11.90 -6.54 -24.89
CA GLY A 274 -11.47 -5.21 -24.47
C GLY A 274 -10.06 -5.11 -23.86
N VAL A 275 -9.43 -6.22 -23.45
CA VAL A 275 -8.10 -6.21 -22.80
C VAL A 275 -7.00 -5.74 -23.75
N GLN A 276 -7.03 -6.12 -25.03
CA GLN A 276 -6.05 -5.65 -26.01
C GLN A 276 -6.18 -4.14 -26.24
N ARG A 277 -7.40 -3.59 -26.28
CA ARG A 277 -7.62 -2.14 -26.38
C ARG A 277 -7.10 -1.40 -25.14
N MET A 278 -7.21 -2.02 -23.95
CA MET A 278 -6.59 -1.53 -22.73
C MET A 278 -5.06 -1.52 -22.83
N LEU A 279 -4.44 -2.56 -23.40
CA LEU A 279 -2.99 -2.61 -23.64
C LEU A 279 -2.52 -1.51 -24.60
N ASP A 280 -3.30 -1.21 -25.64
CA ASP A 280 -3.03 -0.07 -26.52
C ASP A 280 -3.10 1.26 -25.74
N ALA A 281 -4.11 1.42 -24.85
CA ALA A 281 -4.24 2.60 -24.01
C ALA A 281 -3.06 2.75 -23.01
N VAL A 282 -2.51 1.64 -22.51
CA VAL A 282 -1.28 1.65 -21.69
C VAL A 282 -0.12 2.29 -22.46
N ILE A 283 0.09 1.87 -23.72
CA ILE A 283 1.15 2.46 -24.55
C ILE A 283 0.84 3.93 -24.87
N GLN A 284 -0.40 4.24 -25.22
CA GLN A 284 -0.81 5.56 -25.70
C GLN A 284 -0.78 6.61 -24.57
N TYR A 285 -1.21 6.26 -23.36
CA TYR A 285 -1.53 7.27 -22.34
C TYR A 285 -0.69 7.19 -21.07
N LEU A 286 -0.12 6.03 -20.73
CA LEU A 286 0.71 5.93 -19.52
C LEU A 286 2.17 6.29 -19.80
N PRO A 287 2.88 6.81 -18.78
CA PRO A 287 4.24 7.33 -18.96
C PRO A 287 5.28 6.26 -19.22
N ALA A 288 6.34 6.66 -19.92
CA ALA A 288 7.64 6.01 -19.87
C ALA A 288 8.47 6.57 -18.69
N PRO A 289 9.54 5.89 -18.27
CA PRO A 289 10.45 6.44 -17.25
C PRO A 289 11.04 7.81 -17.59
N THR A 290 11.06 8.19 -18.86
CA THR A 290 11.52 9.48 -19.35
C THR A 290 10.47 10.59 -19.24
N ASP A 291 9.21 10.25 -19.04
CA ASP A 291 8.11 11.22 -18.97
C ASP A 291 7.83 11.67 -17.53
N ILE A 292 8.35 10.93 -16.55
CA ILE A 292 8.23 11.27 -15.13
C ILE A 292 9.38 12.17 -14.68
N PRO A 293 9.17 13.03 -13.67
CA PRO A 293 10.24 13.83 -13.11
C PRO A 293 11.45 13.00 -12.67
N PRO A 294 12.68 13.57 -12.70
CA PRO A 294 13.85 12.93 -12.13
C PRO A 294 13.60 12.53 -10.68
N VAL A 295 14.08 11.34 -10.30
CA VAL A 295 13.92 10.89 -8.91
C VAL A 295 14.76 11.79 -7.99
N THR A 296 14.15 12.22 -6.89
CA THR A 296 14.79 13.03 -5.86
C THR A 296 15.28 12.17 -4.70
N GLY A 297 16.31 12.65 -4.02
CA GLY A 297 16.83 12.03 -2.81
C GLY A 297 17.76 12.97 -2.06
N ILE A 298 18.28 12.49 -0.93
CA ILE A 298 19.15 13.25 -0.06
C ILE A 298 20.60 12.83 -0.30
N ALA A 299 21.48 13.80 -0.50
CA ALA A 299 22.93 13.58 -0.59
C ALA A 299 23.51 13.14 0.75
N ASP A 300 24.67 12.46 0.71
CA ASP A 300 25.42 12.11 1.91
C ASP A 300 26.25 13.32 2.39
N ASP A 301 25.54 14.37 2.80
CA ASP A 301 26.13 15.55 3.40
C ASP A 301 25.43 15.91 4.73
N LYS A 302 26.13 16.71 5.57
CA LYS A 302 25.56 17.15 6.84
C LYS A 302 24.39 18.12 6.72
N ALA A 303 24.19 18.67 5.52
CA ALA A 303 23.16 19.65 5.22
C ALA A 303 21.84 19.00 4.80
N GLY A 304 21.85 17.72 4.40
CA GLY A 304 20.68 17.02 3.87
C GLY A 304 20.23 17.60 2.52
N THR A 305 21.20 17.94 1.66
CA THR A 305 20.93 18.56 0.37
C THR A 305 20.10 17.63 -0.53
N VAL A 306 18.98 18.15 -1.03
CA VAL A 306 18.15 17.43 -2.00
C VAL A 306 18.86 17.44 -3.36
N ILE A 307 19.03 16.26 -3.94
CA ILE A 307 19.63 16.05 -5.26
C ILE A 307 18.72 15.22 -6.15
N GLU A 308 18.87 15.38 -7.45
CA GLU A 308 18.08 14.69 -8.46
C GLU A 308 18.91 13.68 -9.25
N ARG A 309 18.27 12.64 -9.76
CA ARG A 309 18.83 11.68 -10.72
C ARG A 309 17.94 11.58 -11.94
N ALA A 310 18.50 11.94 -13.09
CA ALA A 310 17.82 11.79 -14.36
C ALA A 310 17.67 10.30 -14.72
N ALA A 311 16.57 9.96 -15.37
CA ALA A 311 16.33 8.62 -15.90
C ALA A 311 17.23 8.36 -17.13
N SER A 312 18.50 8.03 -16.90
CA SER A 312 19.50 7.80 -17.94
C SER A 312 20.48 6.69 -17.54
N ASP A 313 20.88 5.86 -18.50
CA ASP A 313 21.92 4.83 -18.31
C ASP A 313 23.30 5.44 -18.02
N ASP A 314 23.55 6.68 -18.45
CA ASP A 314 24.83 7.39 -18.26
C ASP A 314 24.91 8.08 -16.89
N ALA A 315 23.80 8.18 -16.15
CA ALA A 315 23.79 8.75 -14.81
C ALA A 315 24.36 7.76 -13.77
N PRO A 316 24.84 8.24 -12.61
CA PRO A 316 25.25 7.36 -11.52
C PRO A 316 24.12 6.41 -11.11
N PHE A 317 24.46 5.15 -10.80
CA PHE A 317 23.48 4.14 -10.44
C PHE A 317 22.69 4.52 -9.19
N SER A 318 21.37 4.39 -9.27
CA SER A 318 20.46 4.44 -8.12
C SER A 318 19.26 3.54 -8.32
N ALA A 319 18.88 2.82 -7.28
CA ALA A 319 17.74 1.90 -7.28
C ALA A 319 17.09 1.84 -5.90
N LEU A 320 15.82 1.46 -5.86
CA LEU A 320 15.05 1.21 -4.66
C LEU A 320 14.77 -0.28 -4.52
N ALA A 321 15.14 -0.86 -3.38
CA ALA A 321 14.74 -2.21 -2.99
C ALA A 321 13.31 -2.18 -2.46
N PHE A 322 12.34 -2.55 -3.28
CA PHE A 322 10.93 -2.39 -2.93
C PHE A 322 10.25 -3.66 -2.41
N LYS A 323 10.85 -4.82 -2.65
CA LYS A 323 10.31 -6.10 -2.18
C LYS A 323 11.43 -7.10 -1.92
N ILE A 324 11.29 -7.86 -0.84
CA ILE A 324 12.15 -9.01 -0.54
C ILE A 324 11.27 -10.26 -0.53
N MET A 325 11.77 -11.33 -1.10
CA MET A 325 11.11 -12.64 -1.13
C MET A 325 12.12 -13.73 -0.80
N ASN A 326 11.73 -14.69 0.01
CA ASN A 326 12.53 -15.89 0.24
C ASN A 326 12.11 -17.01 -0.71
N ASP A 327 13.06 -17.46 -1.50
CA ASP A 327 12.85 -18.54 -2.45
C ASP A 327 13.57 -19.81 -1.94
N PRO A 328 12.88 -20.97 -1.98
CA PRO A 328 13.47 -22.24 -1.48
C PRO A 328 14.77 -22.67 -2.18
N TYR A 329 14.94 -22.28 -3.45
CA TYR A 329 16.04 -22.73 -4.30
C TYR A 329 17.20 -21.74 -4.43
N VAL A 330 16.89 -20.44 -4.46
CA VAL A 330 17.88 -19.37 -4.66
C VAL A 330 18.16 -18.54 -3.40
N GLY A 331 17.36 -18.72 -2.36
CA GLY A 331 17.47 -17.95 -1.12
C GLY A 331 16.77 -16.60 -1.21
N SER A 332 17.32 -15.55 -0.60
CA SER A 332 16.71 -14.23 -0.59
C SER A 332 16.84 -13.55 -1.95
N LEU A 333 15.70 -13.15 -2.50
CA LEU A 333 15.55 -12.34 -3.72
C LEU A 333 15.17 -10.91 -3.31
N THR A 334 15.95 -9.93 -3.72
CA THR A 334 15.64 -8.51 -3.53
C THR A 334 15.19 -7.91 -4.86
N PHE A 335 13.93 -7.52 -4.95
CA PHE A 335 13.40 -6.82 -6.13
C PHE A 335 13.79 -5.36 -6.07
N ILE A 336 14.37 -4.87 -7.15
CA ILE A 336 14.81 -3.49 -7.28
C ILE A 336 14.16 -2.80 -8.48
N ARG A 337 13.82 -1.53 -8.32
CA ARG A 337 13.51 -0.60 -9.40
C ARG A 337 14.75 0.26 -9.64
N VAL A 338 15.29 0.21 -10.85
CA VAL A 338 16.43 1.05 -11.24
C VAL A 338 15.90 2.40 -11.76
N TYR A 339 16.30 3.49 -11.09
CA TYR A 339 15.93 4.84 -11.48
C TYR A 339 16.97 5.52 -12.36
N SER A 340 18.26 5.19 -12.17
CA SER A 340 19.34 5.74 -12.98
C SER A 340 20.51 4.76 -13.07
N GLY A 341 21.28 4.87 -14.14
CA GLY A 341 22.51 4.12 -14.34
C GLY A 341 22.33 2.66 -14.73
N VAL A 342 23.42 1.92 -14.64
CA VAL A 342 23.50 0.49 -14.99
C VAL A 342 24.14 -0.29 -13.85
N LEU A 343 23.55 -1.40 -13.48
CA LEU A 343 24.09 -2.35 -12.51
C LEU A 343 24.52 -3.63 -13.22
N LEU A 344 25.74 -4.09 -12.92
CA LEU A 344 26.29 -5.32 -13.48
C LEU A 344 26.26 -6.45 -12.45
N SER A 345 26.02 -7.68 -12.90
CA SER A 345 26.15 -8.87 -12.08
C SER A 345 27.60 -9.02 -11.57
N GLY A 346 27.74 -9.36 -10.28
CA GLY A 346 29.04 -9.49 -9.61
C GLY A 346 29.65 -8.17 -9.12
N SER A 347 29.06 -7.01 -9.42
CA SER A 347 29.51 -5.71 -8.93
C SER A 347 29.15 -5.49 -7.45
N ALA A 348 29.51 -4.35 -6.91
CA ALA A 348 29.13 -3.92 -5.57
C ALA A 348 28.29 -2.64 -5.65
N VAL A 349 27.37 -2.49 -4.71
CA VAL A 349 26.55 -1.29 -4.51
C VAL A 349 26.67 -0.80 -3.09
N TRP A 350 26.41 0.46 -2.87
CA TRP A 350 26.34 1.09 -1.56
C TRP A 350 24.89 1.19 -1.07
N ASN A 351 24.66 0.76 0.16
CA ASN A 351 23.41 0.97 0.86
C ASN A 351 23.57 2.15 1.85
N PRO A 352 23.11 3.35 1.53
CA PRO A 352 23.31 4.53 2.39
C PRO A 352 22.50 4.47 3.67
N VAL A 353 21.40 3.71 3.69
CA VAL A 353 20.55 3.54 4.87
C VAL A 353 21.23 2.71 5.96
N LYS A 354 22.00 1.71 5.55
CA LYS A 354 22.74 0.80 6.45
C LYS A 354 24.22 1.16 6.55
N GLU A 355 24.69 2.14 5.77
CA GLU A 355 26.11 2.51 5.64
C GLU A 355 26.99 1.31 5.33
N LYS A 356 26.56 0.47 4.40
CA LYS A 356 27.21 -0.79 4.07
C LYS A 356 27.35 -0.99 2.57
N LYS A 357 28.44 -1.63 2.20
CA LYS A 357 28.69 -2.11 0.84
C LYS A 357 28.12 -3.52 0.68
N GLU A 358 27.25 -3.68 -0.31
CA GLU A 358 26.60 -4.94 -0.65
C GLU A 358 27.18 -5.50 -1.95
N ARG A 359 27.33 -6.81 -2.01
CA ARG A 359 27.80 -7.49 -3.24
C ARG A 359 26.61 -8.04 -4.00
N VAL A 360 26.47 -7.61 -5.25
CA VAL A 360 25.48 -8.12 -6.19
C VAL A 360 25.91 -9.51 -6.64
N GLY A 361 25.08 -10.51 -6.39
CA GLY A 361 25.28 -11.86 -6.90
C GLY A 361 24.72 -12.00 -8.32
N ARG A 362 23.85 -12.99 -8.53
CA ARG A 362 23.10 -13.14 -9.79
C ARG A 362 21.96 -12.13 -9.84
N MET A 363 21.62 -11.73 -11.06
CA MET A 363 20.44 -10.89 -11.31
C MET A 363 19.48 -11.66 -12.20
N LEU A 364 18.19 -11.53 -11.91
CA LEU A 364 17.12 -12.28 -12.56
C LEU A 364 16.07 -11.32 -13.09
N GLN A 365 15.65 -11.53 -14.32
CA GLN A 365 14.40 -10.99 -14.85
C GLN A 365 13.28 -11.98 -14.55
N MET A 366 12.19 -11.47 -13.98
CA MET A 366 11.07 -12.31 -13.59
C MET A 366 10.00 -12.32 -14.67
N HIS A 367 9.46 -13.50 -14.93
CA HIS A 367 8.33 -13.74 -15.82
C HIS A 367 7.30 -14.57 -15.06
N ALA A 368 6.61 -13.95 -14.09
CA ALA A 368 5.79 -14.65 -13.11
C ALA A 368 6.60 -15.74 -12.37
N ASN A 369 6.40 -17.03 -12.69
CA ASN A 369 7.12 -18.16 -12.07
C ASN A 369 8.44 -18.50 -12.76
N ALA A 370 8.66 -18.03 -13.99
CA ALA A 370 9.90 -18.28 -14.72
C ALA A 370 10.96 -17.20 -14.39
N ARG A 371 12.21 -17.59 -14.42
CA ARG A 371 13.35 -16.74 -14.10
C ARG A 371 14.38 -16.83 -15.23
N GLU A 372 14.81 -15.67 -15.69
CA GLU A 372 15.88 -15.55 -16.67
C GLU A 372 17.07 -14.83 -16.04
N GLU A 373 18.24 -15.43 -16.12
CA GLU A 373 19.47 -14.80 -15.59
C GLU A 373 19.94 -13.70 -16.54
N ILE A 374 20.10 -12.48 -16.00
CA ILE A 374 20.58 -11.32 -16.72
C ILE A 374 21.94 -10.87 -16.21
N LYS A 375 22.77 -10.32 -17.10
CA LYS A 375 24.11 -9.84 -16.76
C LYS A 375 24.13 -8.39 -16.29
N GLU A 376 23.15 -7.61 -16.69
CA GLU A 376 23.01 -6.20 -16.38
C GLU A 376 21.54 -5.83 -16.22
N THR A 377 21.27 -4.83 -15.38
CA THR A 377 19.96 -4.16 -15.27
C THR A 377 20.17 -2.66 -15.39
N ARG A 378 19.24 -1.95 -16.03
CA ARG A 378 19.42 -0.58 -16.49
C ARG A 378 18.30 0.32 -15.97
N THR A 379 18.48 1.62 -16.17
CA THR A 379 17.44 2.61 -15.89
C THR A 379 16.08 2.15 -16.41
N GLY A 380 15.05 2.20 -15.58
CA GLY A 380 13.69 1.81 -15.93
C GLY A 380 13.39 0.32 -15.72
N ASP A 381 14.39 -0.54 -15.51
CA ASP A 381 14.16 -1.96 -15.29
C ASP A 381 13.64 -2.25 -13.87
N ILE A 382 12.86 -3.33 -13.79
CA ILE A 382 12.49 -4.00 -12.55
C ILE A 382 13.12 -5.39 -12.60
N SER A 383 14.01 -5.69 -11.67
CA SER A 383 14.75 -6.96 -11.64
C SER A 383 14.91 -7.48 -10.21
N ALA A 384 15.20 -8.78 -10.08
CA ALA A 384 15.50 -9.40 -8.80
C ALA A 384 17.01 -9.64 -8.66
N VAL A 385 17.56 -9.29 -7.52
CA VAL A 385 18.98 -9.45 -7.18
C VAL A 385 19.13 -10.52 -6.10
N VAL A 386 20.03 -11.47 -6.33
CA VAL A 386 20.40 -12.51 -5.36
C VAL A 386 21.71 -12.11 -4.68
N GLY A 387 21.85 -12.38 -3.39
CA GLY A 387 23.11 -12.24 -2.67
C GLY A 387 23.27 -11.00 -1.82
N LEU A 388 22.30 -10.09 -1.83
CA LEU A 388 22.24 -8.97 -0.88
C LEU A 388 21.88 -9.49 0.51
N LYS A 389 22.68 -9.16 1.54
CA LYS A 389 22.56 -9.77 2.87
C LYS A 389 21.81 -8.92 3.88
N ASP A 390 22.13 -7.63 3.89
CA ASP A 390 21.64 -6.69 4.92
C ASP A 390 20.59 -5.71 4.39
N VAL A 391 20.12 -5.89 3.15
CA VAL A 391 19.10 -5.05 2.52
C VAL A 391 17.73 -5.38 3.09
N THR A 392 16.95 -4.34 3.38
CA THR A 392 15.55 -4.41 3.78
C THR A 392 14.66 -3.68 2.78
N THR A 393 13.37 -3.98 2.78
CA THR A 393 12.41 -3.27 1.91
C THR A 393 12.41 -1.78 2.24
N GLY A 394 12.52 -0.95 1.20
CA GLY A 394 12.64 0.51 1.31
C GLY A 394 14.09 1.03 1.30
N ASP A 395 15.09 0.15 1.32
CA ASP A 395 16.48 0.58 1.24
C ASP A 395 16.84 1.09 -0.17
N THR A 396 17.67 2.12 -0.20
CA THR A 396 18.30 2.60 -1.44
C THR A 396 19.58 1.84 -1.73
N LEU A 397 19.81 1.54 -3.00
CA LEU A 397 21.08 1.01 -3.49
C LEU A 397 21.65 1.99 -4.52
N CYS A 398 22.88 2.45 -4.35
CA CYS A 398 23.48 3.44 -5.21
C CYS A 398 24.95 3.21 -5.48
N ASP A 399 25.53 4.05 -6.35
CA ASP A 399 26.98 4.13 -6.57
C ASP A 399 27.68 4.69 -5.32
N GLU A 400 28.75 4.04 -4.89
CA GLU A 400 29.55 4.42 -3.70
C GLU A 400 30.18 5.82 -3.81
N ASN A 401 30.48 6.29 -5.04
CA ASN A 401 31.09 7.59 -5.28
C ASN A 401 30.07 8.71 -5.48
N ASN A 402 28.80 8.36 -5.68
CA ASN A 402 27.70 9.29 -5.93
C ASN A 402 26.51 8.93 -5.07
N ILE A 403 26.69 9.04 -3.76
CA ILE A 403 25.69 8.59 -2.78
C ILE A 403 24.41 9.45 -2.87
N ILE A 404 23.28 8.76 -2.89
CA ILE A 404 21.95 9.33 -2.77
C ILE A 404 21.09 8.39 -1.91
N THR A 405 20.31 8.97 -1.02
CA THR A 405 19.26 8.24 -0.29
C THR A 405 17.92 8.66 -0.86
N LEU A 406 17.24 7.77 -1.56
CA LEU A 406 15.90 8.01 -2.09
C LEU A 406 14.90 8.09 -0.95
N GLU A 407 13.77 8.75 -1.20
CA GLU A 407 12.69 8.85 -0.22
C GLU A 407 12.27 7.48 0.30
N ARG A 408 12.19 7.36 1.62
CA ARG A 408 11.81 6.10 2.28
C ARG A 408 10.32 5.86 2.14
N MET A 409 9.95 4.58 2.01
CA MET A 409 8.57 4.17 2.15
C MET A 409 8.16 4.25 3.63
N GLU A 410 7.02 4.86 3.90
CA GLU A 410 6.39 4.83 5.21
C GLU A 410 5.50 3.60 5.31
N PHE A 411 5.62 2.86 6.38
CA PHE A 411 4.84 1.64 6.59
C PHE A 411 3.88 1.86 7.76
N PRO A 412 2.59 1.48 7.61
CA PRO A 412 1.62 1.60 8.69
C PRO A 412 2.01 0.70 9.87
N GLU A 413 1.72 1.17 11.07
CA GLU A 413 1.90 0.37 12.28
C GLU A 413 0.85 -0.74 12.35
N PRO A 414 1.24 -1.95 12.83
CA PRO A 414 0.32 -3.07 12.99
C PRO A 414 -0.80 -2.73 14.00
N VAL A 415 -1.99 -3.24 13.73
CA VAL A 415 -3.19 -2.97 14.54
C VAL A 415 -3.69 -4.16 15.36
N ILE A 416 -3.20 -5.36 15.06
CA ILE A 416 -3.56 -6.61 15.75
C ILE A 416 -2.32 -7.40 16.13
N SER A 417 -2.37 -8.10 17.25
CA SER A 417 -1.28 -8.95 17.73
C SER A 417 -1.81 -10.30 18.23
N VAL A 418 -1.02 -11.35 17.99
CA VAL A 418 -1.29 -12.68 18.54
C VAL A 418 -0.02 -13.26 19.17
N ALA A 419 -0.17 -14.02 20.24
CA ALA A 419 0.91 -14.81 20.80
C ALA A 419 1.09 -16.10 19.98
N VAL A 420 2.33 -16.45 19.69
CA VAL A 420 2.68 -17.68 18.96
C VAL A 420 3.62 -18.51 19.81
N GLU A 421 3.26 -19.75 20.08
CA GLU A 421 4.04 -20.67 20.89
C GLU A 421 4.41 -21.92 20.07
N PRO A 422 5.69 -22.30 19.97
CA PRO A 422 6.09 -23.52 19.27
C PRO A 422 5.56 -24.74 20.01
N LYS A 423 5.09 -25.76 19.27
CA LYS A 423 4.62 -27.00 19.90
C LYS A 423 5.73 -27.84 20.50
N THR A 424 6.94 -27.75 19.94
CA THR A 424 8.11 -28.50 20.40
C THR A 424 9.36 -27.60 20.50
N LYS A 425 10.37 -28.06 21.26
CA LYS A 425 11.67 -27.35 21.32
C LYS A 425 12.35 -27.26 19.95
N ALA A 426 12.19 -28.26 19.10
CA ALA A 426 12.73 -28.24 17.74
C ALA A 426 12.05 -27.19 16.85
N ASP A 427 10.76 -26.92 17.08
CA ASP A 427 10.03 -25.88 16.37
C ASP A 427 10.43 -24.47 16.81
N GLN A 428 10.98 -24.29 18.02
CA GLN A 428 11.40 -22.98 18.51
C GLN A 428 12.51 -22.35 17.67
N GLU A 429 13.55 -23.13 17.32
CA GLU A 429 14.64 -22.63 16.46
C GLU A 429 14.13 -22.33 15.04
N LYS A 430 13.34 -23.25 14.48
CA LYS A 430 12.71 -23.06 13.16
C LYS A 430 11.79 -21.83 13.15
N MET A 431 10.99 -21.64 14.21
CA MET A 431 10.10 -20.51 14.35
C MET A 431 10.87 -19.19 14.37
N SER A 432 11.95 -19.08 15.11
CA SER A 432 12.78 -17.87 15.15
C SER A 432 13.36 -17.53 13.77
N ILE A 433 13.81 -18.53 13.02
CA ILE A 433 14.33 -18.36 11.65
C ILE A 433 13.18 -17.93 10.72
N ALA A 434 12.03 -18.60 10.79
CA ALA A 434 10.87 -18.31 9.96
C ALA A 434 10.36 -16.88 10.19
N LEU A 435 10.14 -16.50 11.45
CA LEU A 435 9.70 -15.16 11.84
C LEU A 435 10.69 -14.08 11.41
N GLY A 436 11.99 -14.32 11.56
CA GLY A 436 13.04 -13.40 11.12
C GLY A 436 13.06 -13.20 9.60
N ARG A 437 12.76 -14.25 8.81
CA ARG A 437 12.64 -14.16 7.34
C ARG A 437 11.36 -13.44 6.92
N LEU A 438 10.22 -13.79 7.52
CA LEU A 438 8.94 -13.14 7.23
C LEU A 438 8.96 -11.64 7.58
N ALA A 439 9.59 -11.26 8.70
CA ALA A 439 9.76 -9.86 9.08
C ALA A 439 10.68 -9.05 8.14
N LYS A 440 11.60 -9.71 7.42
CA LYS A 440 12.39 -9.05 6.37
C LYS A 440 11.59 -8.83 5.09
N GLU A 441 10.66 -9.74 4.78
CA GLU A 441 9.78 -9.62 3.61
C GLU A 441 8.73 -8.55 3.80
N ASP A 442 8.14 -8.49 5.00
CA ASP A 442 7.01 -7.61 5.30
C ASP A 442 7.32 -6.66 6.46
N PRO A 443 7.58 -5.38 6.19
CA PRO A 443 7.85 -4.37 7.23
C PRO A 443 6.65 -4.05 8.13
N SER A 444 5.40 -4.37 7.74
CA SER A 444 4.22 -4.23 8.59
C SER A 444 4.06 -5.39 9.57
N PHE A 445 4.81 -6.47 9.37
CA PHE A 445 4.87 -7.61 10.27
C PHE A 445 5.95 -7.38 11.34
N ARG A 446 5.55 -7.38 12.59
CA ARG A 446 6.46 -7.19 13.71
C ARG A 446 6.49 -8.42 14.61
N VAL A 447 7.67 -8.72 15.12
CA VAL A 447 7.92 -9.82 16.05
C VAL A 447 8.55 -9.24 17.30
N LYS A 448 7.96 -9.49 18.46
CA LYS A 448 8.47 -9.07 19.77
C LYS A 448 8.39 -10.26 20.71
N THR A 449 9.45 -10.48 21.48
CA THR A 449 9.37 -11.36 22.66
C THR A 449 8.90 -10.54 23.84
N ASP A 450 7.85 -10.95 24.49
CA ASP A 450 7.39 -10.38 25.74
C ASP A 450 8.35 -10.82 26.85
N GLU A 451 9.04 -9.87 27.44
CA GLU A 451 10.07 -10.14 28.47
C GLU A 451 9.47 -10.70 29.77
N GLU A 452 8.21 -10.37 30.05
CA GLU A 452 7.51 -10.83 31.27
C GLU A 452 6.98 -12.25 31.10
N SER A 453 6.29 -12.54 30.00
CA SER A 453 5.69 -13.86 29.74
C SER A 453 6.60 -14.84 28.99
N GLY A 454 7.69 -14.36 28.38
CA GLY A 454 8.54 -15.13 27.50
C GLY A 454 7.87 -15.54 26.16
N GLN A 455 6.66 -15.07 25.91
CA GLN A 455 5.90 -15.41 24.71
C GLN A 455 6.42 -14.61 23.51
N THR A 456 6.40 -15.26 22.33
CA THR A 456 6.63 -14.56 21.08
C THR A 456 5.31 -13.98 20.58
N ILE A 457 5.26 -12.65 20.46
CA ILE A 457 4.12 -11.90 19.95
C ILE A 457 4.40 -11.49 18.51
N ILE A 458 3.48 -11.80 17.61
CA ILE A 458 3.50 -11.34 16.23
C ILE A 458 2.38 -10.33 16.03
N SER A 459 2.67 -9.27 15.29
CA SER A 459 1.73 -8.17 15.03
C SER A 459 1.61 -7.92 13.53
N GLY A 460 0.41 -7.57 13.06
CA GLY A 460 0.11 -7.35 11.65
C GLY A 460 -1.10 -6.44 11.42
N MET A 461 -1.48 -6.27 10.17
CA MET A 461 -2.51 -5.33 9.71
C MET A 461 -3.95 -5.85 9.88
N GLY A 462 -4.14 -7.16 10.03
CA GLY A 462 -5.46 -7.77 10.21
C GLY A 462 -5.38 -9.27 10.49
N GLU A 463 -6.52 -9.89 10.77
CA GLU A 463 -6.62 -11.33 11.06
C GLU A 463 -6.12 -12.16 9.87
N LEU A 464 -6.56 -11.83 8.66
CA LEU A 464 -6.17 -12.55 7.45
C LEU A 464 -4.66 -12.45 7.20
N HIS A 465 -4.07 -11.28 7.46
CA HIS A 465 -2.63 -11.09 7.34
C HIS A 465 -1.86 -12.04 8.28
N LEU A 466 -2.21 -12.08 9.56
CA LEU A 466 -1.56 -12.96 10.52
C LEU A 466 -1.82 -14.45 10.25
N ASP A 467 -3.03 -14.83 9.83
CA ASP A 467 -3.38 -16.19 9.44
C ASP A 467 -2.50 -16.68 8.28
N ILE A 468 -2.29 -15.84 7.26
CA ILE A 468 -1.45 -16.19 6.12
C ILE A 468 0.00 -16.37 6.55
N LEU A 469 0.54 -15.49 7.39
CA LEU A 469 1.92 -15.59 7.88
C LEU A 469 2.13 -16.85 8.73
N VAL A 470 1.17 -17.20 9.55
CA VAL A 470 1.21 -18.43 10.35
C VAL A 470 1.12 -19.68 9.46
N ASP A 471 0.26 -19.66 8.46
CA ASP A 471 0.16 -20.78 7.51
C ASP A 471 1.43 -20.90 6.66
N ARG A 472 2.06 -19.77 6.28
CA ARG A 472 3.38 -19.76 5.65
C ARG A 472 4.46 -20.37 6.55
N MET A 473 4.48 -20.05 7.85
CA MET A 473 5.41 -20.70 8.79
C MET A 473 5.27 -22.21 8.76
N ARG A 474 4.05 -22.72 8.70
CA ARG A 474 3.78 -24.17 8.63
C ARG A 474 4.23 -24.77 7.30
N ARG A 475 3.82 -24.19 6.16
CA ARG A 475 4.07 -24.75 4.82
C ARG A 475 5.50 -24.59 4.36
N GLU A 476 6.06 -23.40 4.50
CA GLU A 476 7.39 -23.08 3.95
C GLU A 476 8.53 -23.48 4.90
N PHE A 477 8.30 -23.41 6.21
CA PHE A 477 9.36 -23.65 7.22
C PHE A 477 9.14 -24.89 8.06
N GLY A 478 8.01 -25.57 7.92
CA GLY A 478 7.68 -26.77 8.70
C GLY A 478 7.60 -26.51 10.20
N VAL A 479 7.06 -25.35 10.60
CA VAL A 479 6.90 -24.93 12.00
C VAL A 479 5.47 -25.22 12.46
N GLU A 480 5.34 -26.03 13.51
CA GLU A 480 4.07 -26.24 14.21
C GLU A 480 3.99 -25.32 15.43
N ALA A 481 2.99 -24.44 15.46
CA ALA A 481 2.79 -23.47 16.53
C ALA A 481 1.34 -23.44 17.02
N ASN A 482 1.16 -23.10 18.29
CA ASN A 482 -0.13 -22.74 18.87
C ASN A 482 -0.29 -21.22 18.76
N ILE A 483 -1.49 -20.76 18.39
CA ILE A 483 -1.79 -19.34 18.23
C ILE A 483 -2.75 -18.94 19.33
N GLY A 484 -2.38 -17.90 20.07
CA GLY A 484 -3.23 -17.30 21.10
C GLY A 484 -4.40 -16.52 20.50
N LYS A 485 -5.30 -16.05 21.36
CA LYS A 485 -6.39 -15.17 20.91
C LYS A 485 -5.84 -13.83 20.45
N PRO A 486 -6.42 -13.24 19.39
CA PRO A 486 -6.04 -11.90 18.93
C PRO A 486 -6.16 -10.87 20.04
N GLN A 487 -5.18 -9.97 20.11
CA GLN A 487 -5.17 -8.84 21.02
C GLN A 487 -5.10 -7.55 20.21
N VAL A 488 -5.90 -6.55 20.62
CA VAL A 488 -5.94 -5.25 19.96
C VAL A 488 -4.74 -4.42 20.43
N ALA A 489 -4.06 -3.78 19.53
CA ALA A 489 -3.00 -2.82 19.83
C ALA A 489 -3.61 -1.48 20.21
N TYR A 490 -3.92 -1.33 21.50
CA TYR A 490 -4.35 -0.05 22.06
C TYR A 490 -3.19 0.95 22.08
N ARG A 491 -3.51 2.24 22.23
CA ARG A 491 -2.55 3.33 22.43
C ARG A 491 -2.94 4.13 23.67
N GLU A 492 -2.01 4.90 24.20
CA GLU A 492 -2.27 5.83 25.31
C GLU A 492 -2.01 7.27 24.85
N THR A 493 -2.79 8.22 25.34
CA THR A 493 -2.59 9.65 25.08
C THR A 493 -3.10 10.49 26.24
N ILE A 494 -2.96 11.81 26.12
CA ILE A 494 -3.40 12.78 27.12
C ILE A 494 -4.43 13.75 26.56
N ARG A 495 -5.29 14.31 27.43
CA ARG A 495 -6.30 15.29 27.04
C ARG A 495 -5.92 16.74 27.40
N LYS A 496 -5.03 16.91 28.37
CA LYS A 496 -4.72 18.23 28.96
C LYS A 496 -3.22 18.53 28.89
N SER A 497 -2.90 19.80 28.71
CA SER A 497 -1.55 20.30 28.87
C SER A 497 -1.21 20.42 30.36
N VAL A 498 -0.04 19.95 30.74
CA VAL A 498 0.45 20.01 32.13
C VAL A 498 1.95 20.24 32.16
N GLU A 499 2.40 20.87 33.24
CA GLU A 499 3.82 20.98 33.59
C GLU A 499 4.17 19.98 34.69
N SER A 500 5.35 19.39 34.57
CA SER A 500 5.80 18.35 35.49
C SER A 500 7.28 18.45 35.75
N GLU A 501 7.62 18.23 37.04
CA GLU A 501 8.99 18.16 37.52
C GLU A 501 9.47 16.71 37.54
N GLY A 502 10.69 16.47 37.04
CA GLY A 502 11.39 15.19 37.18
C GLY A 502 12.74 15.39 37.83
N LYS A 503 12.91 14.78 39.00
CA LYS A 503 14.15 14.86 39.75
C LYS A 503 14.69 13.47 40.07
N PHE A 504 15.92 13.22 39.64
CA PHE A 504 16.62 11.98 39.90
C PHE A 504 17.88 12.33 40.73
N VAL A 505 17.91 11.88 41.99
CA VAL A 505 19.04 12.07 42.91
C VAL A 505 19.38 10.73 43.53
N ARG A 506 20.63 10.31 43.42
CA ARG A 506 21.14 9.12 44.06
C ARG A 506 22.53 9.39 44.61
N GLN A 507 22.70 9.24 45.95
CA GLN A 507 23.99 9.35 46.61
C GLN A 507 24.41 7.96 47.09
N THR A 508 25.54 7.48 46.61
CA THR A 508 26.16 6.21 47.04
C THR A 508 27.63 6.47 47.24
N GLY A 509 28.07 6.77 48.48
CA GLY A 509 29.46 6.75 48.97
C GLY A 509 30.62 7.15 48.05
N GLY A 510 30.40 7.95 47.00
CA GLY A 510 31.32 8.40 45.95
C GLY A 510 30.67 9.50 45.10
N ARG A 511 30.99 9.57 43.79
CA ARG A 511 30.35 10.49 42.86
C ARG A 511 28.84 10.23 42.81
N GLY A 512 28.04 11.26 43.13
CA GLY A 512 26.58 11.18 43.11
C GLY A 512 26.00 11.12 41.72
N LYS A 513 24.68 11.03 41.64
CA LYS A 513 23.87 11.12 40.42
C LYS A 513 22.83 12.23 40.61
N TYR A 514 22.81 13.20 39.71
CA TYR A 514 21.89 14.32 39.78
C TYR A 514 21.34 14.68 38.40
N GLY A 515 20.02 14.63 38.24
CA GLY A 515 19.31 15.13 37.06
C GLY A 515 18.01 15.79 37.52
N HIS A 516 17.71 16.98 36.99
CA HIS A 516 16.51 17.73 37.37
C HIS A 516 16.00 18.52 36.18
N VAL A 517 14.74 18.28 35.79
CA VAL A 517 14.10 18.88 34.61
C VAL A 517 12.66 19.25 34.90
N TYR A 518 12.18 20.29 34.22
CA TYR A 518 10.79 20.65 34.10
C TYR A 518 10.37 20.44 32.66
N VAL A 519 9.31 19.64 32.44
CA VAL A 519 8.78 19.30 31.13
C VAL A 519 7.30 19.67 31.07
N ARG A 520 6.91 20.38 30.03
CA ARG A 520 5.50 20.62 29.67
C ARG A 520 5.07 19.59 28.68
N LEU A 521 3.97 18.89 28.94
CA LEU A 521 3.34 17.93 28.04
C LEU A 521 2.09 18.57 27.46
N GLU A 522 1.98 18.53 26.15
CA GLU A 522 0.86 19.10 25.40
C GLU A 522 0.25 18.02 24.51
N PRO A 523 -1.10 17.85 24.47
CA PRO A 523 -1.73 16.94 23.53
C PRO A 523 -1.58 17.50 22.11
N MET A 524 -1.17 16.65 21.19
CA MET A 524 -1.17 16.96 19.76
C MET A 524 -2.56 16.64 19.22
N GLY A 525 -3.10 17.49 18.33
CA GLY A 525 -4.42 17.28 17.75
C GLY A 525 -4.50 15.99 16.93
N ALA A 526 -5.71 15.52 16.66
CA ALA A 526 -5.98 14.31 15.86
C ALA A 526 -5.44 14.38 14.40
N GLU A 527 -5.14 15.58 13.92
CA GLU A 527 -4.60 15.84 12.58
C GLU A 527 -3.07 15.99 12.55
N ALA A 528 -2.38 15.74 13.68
CA ALA A 528 -0.94 15.86 13.74
C ALA A 528 -0.27 14.75 12.91
N GLU A 529 0.58 15.14 11.97
CA GLU A 529 1.34 14.21 11.12
C GLU A 529 2.32 13.34 11.91
N LYS A 530 2.73 13.78 13.11
CA LYS A 530 3.70 13.09 13.97
C LYS A 530 3.04 12.59 15.23
N GLU A 531 3.40 11.39 15.67
CA GLU A 531 2.94 10.83 16.93
C GLU A 531 3.65 11.43 18.16
N TYR A 532 4.82 12.06 17.97
CA TYR A 532 5.63 12.67 19.01
C TYR A 532 6.42 13.87 18.48
N GLU A 533 6.48 14.93 19.31
CA GLU A 533 7.31 16.10 19.06
C GLU A 533 8.09 16.46 20.35
N TYR A 534 9.39 16.76 20.21
CA TYR A 534 10.21 17.25 21.28
C TYR A 534 10.70 18.66 20.98
N ALA A 535 10.50 19.58 21.91
CA ALA A 535 10.97 20.96 21.81
C ALA A 535 11.77 21.36 23.06
N VAL A 536 12.69 22.33 22.91
CA VAL A 536 13.51 22.84 23.98
C VAL A 536 13.34 24.36 24.07
N GLU A 537 12.85 24.83 25.21
CA GLU A 537 12.63 26.25 25.54
C GLU A 537 13.50 26.72 26.75
N VAL A 538 14.55 25.97 27.07
CA VAL A 538 15.43 26.28 28.22
C VAL A 538 16.12 27.62 28.02
N VAL A 539 15.97 28.52 29.02
CA VAL A 539 16.56 29.86 29.04
C VAL A 539 17.61 29.93 30.14
N GLY A 540 18.71 30.64 29.91
CA GLY A 540 19.73 30.92 30.93
C GLY A 540 20.69 29.76 31.23
N GLY A 541 20.64 28.64 30.46
CA GLY A 541 21.58 27.52 30.62
C GLY A 541 21.37 26.69 31.89
N THR A 542 20.16 26.69 32.43
CA THR A 542 19.78 25.90 33.60
C THR A 542 19.94 24.40 33.42
N VAL A 543 19.83 23.94 32.13
CA VAL A 543 20.19 22.59 31.71
C VAL A 543 21.24 22.72 30.58
N PRO A 544 22.41 22.07 30.68
CA PRO A 544 23.39 22.04 29.62
C PRO A 544 22.87 21.38 28.34
N LYS A 545 23.23 21.94 27.16
CA LYS A 545 22.75 21.47 25.85
C LYS A 545 23.07 20.00 25.58
N GLU A 546 24.18 19.49 26.10
CA GLU A 546 24.61 18.10 25.97
C GLU A 546 23.62 17.10 26.57
N PHE A 547 22.76 17.52 27.52
CA PHE A 547 21.77 16.65 28.18
C PHE A 547 20.37 16.70 27.50
N PHE A 548 20.13 17.60 26.57
CA PHE A 548 18.82 17.71 25.90
C PHE A 548 18.40 16.40 25.24
N GLY A 549 19.32 15.75 24.50
CA GLY A 549 19.08 14.46 23.86
C GLY A 549 18.88 13.31 24.85
N ALA A 550 19.50 13.38 26.04
CA ALA A 550 19.31 12.40 27.11
C ALA A 550 17.88 12.48 27.68
N VAL A 551 17.37 13.70 27.90
CA VAL A 551 16.00 13.94 28.38
C VAL A 551 15.00 13.38 27.36
N ASP A 552 15.18 13.70 26.08
CA ASP A 552 14.33 13.20 24.99
C ASP A 552 14.31 11.67 24.92
N LYS A 553 15.48 11.02 24.96
CA LYS A 553 15.57 9.55 25.04
C LYS A 553 14.83 8.97 26.22
N GLY A 554 14.93 9.63 27.42
CA GLY A 554 14.22 9.19 28.62
C GLY A 554 12.70 9.24 28.48
N ILE A 555 12.18 10.26 27.79
CA ILE A 555 10.77 10.41 27.46
C ILE A 555 10.33 9.34 26.48
N GLN A 556 11.05 9.19 25.36
CA GLN A 556 10.71 8.22 24.33
C GLN A 556 10.73 6.77 24.82
N ASP A 557 11.72 6.40 25.65
CA ASP A 557 11.77 5.06 26.23
C ASP A 557 10.57 4.81 27.16
N ARG A 558 10.12 5.83 27.86
CA ARG A 558 8.93 5.73 28.70
C ARG A 558 7.65 5.62 27.91
N MET A 559 7.55 6.35 26.80
CA MET A 559 6.41 6.29 25.88
C MET A 559 6.20 4.89 25.30
N LYS A 560 7.27 4.19 24.96
CA LYS A 560 7.20 2.82 24.38
C LYS A 560 6.57 1.80 25.33
N GLY A 561 6.85 1.92 26.65
CA GLY A 561 6.35 0.99 27.66
C GLY A 561 4.96 1.31 28.18
N GLY A 562 4.38 2.47 27.83
CA GLY A 562 3.11 2.93 28.35
C GLY A 562 3.14 3.25 29.87
N ILE A 563 2.04 3.79 30.37
CA ILE A 563 1.91 4.16 31.78
C ILE A 563 0.56 3.72 32.34
N LEU A 564 -0.51 3.81 31.56
CA LEU A 564 -1.87 3.55 32.01
C LEU A 564 -2.21 2.06 31.96
N ALA A 565 -1.91 1.41 30.86
CA ALA A 565 -2.20 0.00 30.60
C ALA A 565 -1.09 -0.73 29.82
N GLY A 566 0.12 -0.16 29.78
CA GLY A 566 1.29 -0.76 29.14
C GLY A 566 1.31 -0.65 27.62
N TYR A 567 0.47 0.19 27.02
CA TYR A 567 0.45 0.40 25.58
C TYR A 567 1.27 1.64 25.16
N PRO A 568 1.86 1.66 23.95
CA PRO A 568 2.63 2.80 23.49
C PRO A 568 1.84 4.11 23.57
N ILE A 569 2.52 5.17 23.99
CA ILE A 569 1.95 6.52 24.15
C ILE A 569 2.19 7.30 22.86
N VAL A 570 1.16 7.99 22.35
CA VAL A 570 1.19 8.76 21.11
C VAL A 570 0.51 10.12 21.26
N GLY A 571 0.71 11.01 20.28
CA GLY A 571 0.02 12.29 20.18
C GLY A 571 0.45 13.29 21.26
N ILE A 572 1.73 13.29 21.66
CA ILE A 572 2.25 14.16 22.70
C ILE A 572 3.42 15.01 22.19
N LYS A 573 3.34 16.31 22.46
CA LYS A 573 4.45 17.23 22.38
C LYS A 573 5.04 17.42 23.78
N ALA A 574 6.33 17.13 23.93
CA ALA A 574 7.07 17.35 25.16
C ALA A 574 8.01 18.54 25.01
N VAL A 575 7.90 19.50 25.90
CA VAL A 575 8.73 20.73 25.90
C VAL A 575 9.58 20.76 27.14
N LEU A 576 10.88 20.65 27.02
CA LEU A 576 11.83 20.89 28.07
C LEU A 576 12.02 22.40 28.22
N PHE A 577 11.61 22.99 29.34
CA PHE A 577 11.64 24.43 29.49
C PHE A 577 12.50 24.93 30.65
N ASP A 578 12.79 24.09 31.70
CA ASP A 578 13.66 24.46 32.82
C ASP A 578 14.28 23.22 33.48
N GLY A 579 15.19 23.44 34.42
CA GLY A 579 15.84 22.41 35.21
C GLY A 579 16.98 22.93 36.06
N SER A 580 17.79 22.02 36.57
CA SER A 580 19.05 22.35 37.20
C SER A 580 20.05 21.20 37.06
N TYR A 581 21.32 21.51 37.13
CA TYR A 581 22.40 20.53 37.08
C TYR A 581 23.40 20.75 38.22
N HIS A 582 24.23 19.74 38.42
CA HIS A 582 25.33 19.78 39.38
C HIS A 582 26.64 19.46 38.65
N ASP A 583 27.64 20.33 38.76
CA ASP A 583 28.88 20.26 37.97
C ASP A 583 29.60 18.91 38.06
N VAL A 584 29.47 18.17 39.18
CA VAL A 584 30.17 16.91 39.41
C VAL A 584 29.27 15.69 39.25
N ASP A 585 27.99 15.79 39.66
CA ASP A 585 27.08 14.64 39.80
C ASP A 585 26.10 14.49 38.64
N SER A 586 26.07 15.46 37.73
CA SER A 586 25.22 15.37 36.51
C SER A 586 25.88 14.57 35.42
N ASP A 587 25.11 13.67 34.81
CA ASP A 587 25.48 12.90 33.65
C ASP A 587 24.27 12.60 32.76
N GLU A 588 24.48 12.06 31.54
CA GLU A 588 23.43 11.71 30.59
C GLU A 588 22.38 10.75 31.18
N LEU A 589 22.83 9.75 31.96
CA LEU A 589 21.93 8.77 32.58
C LEU A 589 20.99 9.44 33.59
N SER A 590 21.51 10.38 34.38
CA SER A 590 20.72 11.11 35.37
C SER A 590 19.64 11.98 34.73
N PHE A 591 19.97 12.66 33.64
CA PHE A 591 19.00 13.45 32.88
C PHE A 591 18.01 12.58 32.08
N LYS A 592 18.43 11.44 31.56
CA LYS A 592 17.53 10.44 30.98
C LYS A 592 16.49 9.96 32.01
N MET A 593 16.92 9.65 33.22
CA MET A 593 16.03 9.24 34.32
C MET A 593 15.10 10.38 34.76
N ALA A 594 15.63 11.61 34.86
CA ALA A 594 14.84 12.78 35.22
C ALA A 594 13.75 13.07 34.19
N GLY A 595 14.07 12.98 32.89
CA GLY A 595 13.10 13.08 31.78
C GLY A 595 12.00 12.02 31.85
N SER A 596 12.36 10.76 32.07
CA SER A 596 11.42 9.65 32.24
C SER A 596 10.48 9.86 33.45
N ILE A 597 11.00 10.37 34.57
CA ILE A 597 10.22 10.69 35.80
C ILE A 597 9.26 11.85 35.53
N ALA A 598 9.74 12.96 34.91
CA ALA A 598 8.93 14.12 34.60
C ALA A 598 7.77 13.70 33.66
N PHE A 599 8.07 12.94 32.61
CA PHE A 599 7.07 12.45 31.69
C PHE A 599 6.00 11.61 32.39
N ARG A 600 6.41 10.63 33.19
CA ARG A 600 5.47 9.78 33.93
C ARG A 600 4.53 10.56 34.84
N LEU A 601 5.08 11.47 35.64
CA LEU A 601 4.30 12.27 36.60
C LEU A 601 3.36 13.24 35.87
N GLY A 602 3.83 13.86 34.79
CA GLY A 602 3.04 14.72 33.92
C GLY A 602 1.91 13.97 33.24
N PHE A 603 2.22 12.82 32.63
CA PHE A 603 1.23 11.99 31.97
C PHE A 603 0.06 11.61 32.87
N LEU A 604 0.32 11.17 34.10
CA LEU A 604 -0.73 10.81 35.06
C LEU A 604 -1.62 12.00 35.47
N LYS A 605 -1.11 13.24 35.41
CA LYS A 605 -1.85 14.46 35.74
C LYS A 605 -2.61 15.01 34.54
N ALA A 606 -2.22 14.62 33.33
CA ALA A 606 -2.71 15.17 32.07
C ALA A 606 -4.03 14.55 31.57
N ASP A 607 -4.81 13.90 32.44
CA ASP A 607 -6.05 13.20 32.10
C ASP A 607 -5.81 12.14 31.00
N PRO A 608 -5.02 11.09 31.31
CA PRO A 608 -4.64 10.10 30.32
C PRO A 608 -5.81 9.21 29.91
N VAL A 609 -5.83 8.81 28.63
CA VAL A 609 -6.88 7.97 28.03
C VAL A 609 -6.27 6.88 27.15
N LEU A 610 -7.03 5.78 27.02
CA LEU A 610 -6.76 4.74 26.04
C LEU A 610 -7.42 5.08 24.70
N LEU A 611 -6.70 4.78 23.62
CA LEU A 611 -7.18 4.83 22.25
C LEU A 611 -7.34 3.41 21.71
N GLU A 612 -8.44 3.16 21.03
CA GLU A 612 -8.70 1.92 20.31
C GLU A 612 -8.69 2.15 18.80
N PRO A 613 -8.22 1.17 18.00
CA PRO A 613 -8.28 1.26 16.55
C PRO A 613 -9.72 1.11 16.07
N ILE A 614 -10.15 2.06 15.26
CA ILE A 614 -11.45 2.09 14.60
C ILE A 614 -11.28 1.65 13.15
N MET A 615 -12.09 0.69 12.76
CA MET A 615 -12.14 0.17 11.40
C MET A 615 -13.30 0.81 10.64
N ARG A 616 -13.05 1.21 9.40
CA ARG A 616 -14.08 1.55 8.44
C ARG A 616 -14.53 0.26 7.78
N ILE A 617 -15.83 -0.03 7.87
CA ILE A 617 -16.44 -1.19 7.24
C ILE A 617 -17.49 -0.75 6.23
N GLU A 618 -17.54 -1.41 5.09
CA GLU A 618 -18.66 -1.37 4.16
C GLU A 618 -19.18 -2.79 3.95
N VAL A 619 -20.48 -2.97 4.17
CA VAL A 619 -21.16 -4.24 4.00
C VAL A 619 -22.15 -4.12 2.85
N GLU A 620 -21.99 -4.96 1.85
CA GLU A 620 -22.94 -5.12 0.75
C GLU A 620 -23.86 -6.31 1.03
N THR A 621 -25.16 -6.08 1.07
CA THR A 621 -26.15 -7.10 1.43
C THR A 621 -27.44 -6.90 0.66
N PRO A 622 -28.19 -8.01 0.34
CA PRO A 622 -29.57 -7.89 -0.11
C PRO A 622 -30.43 -7.17 0.95
N GLU A 623 -31.43 -6.44 0.50
CA GLU A 623 -32.32 -5.65 1.36
C GLU A 623 -32.96 -6.49 2.49
N ASP A 624 -33.26 -7.75 2.22
CA ASP A 624 -33.86 -8.67 3.19
C ASP A 624 -33.02 -8.88 4.47
N TYR A 625 -31.69 -8.75 4.38
CA TYR A 625 -30.77 -8.95 5.51
C TYR A 625 -30.21 -7.65 6.09
N MET A 626 -30.57 -6.49 5.51
CA MET A 626 -30.06 -5.18 5.93
C MET A 626 -30.35 -4.92 7.42
N GLY A 627 -31.55 -5.26 7.89
CA GLY A 627 -31.95 -5.03 9.28
C GLY A 627 -31.11 -5.81 10.28
N ASP A 628 -30.79 -7.06 10.00
CA ASP A 628 -30.00 -7.92 10.85
C ASP A 628 -28.53 -7.44 10.92
N ILE A 629 -27.98 -7.03 9.78
CA ILE A 629 -26.61 -6.48 9.69
C ILE A 629 -26.51 -5.15 10.40
N LEU A 630 -27.46 -4.22 10.23
CA LEU A 630 -27.50 -2.97 10.98
C LEU A 630 -27.59 -3.20 12.49
N GLY A 631 -28.42 -4.16 12.90
CA GLY A 631 -28.57 -4.55 14.31
C GLY A 631 -27.26 -5.10 14.88
N ASP A 632 -26.54 -5.93 14.12
CA ASP A 632 -25.26 -6.50 14.54
C ASP A 632 -24.14 -5.44 14.60
N LEU A 633 -24.03 -4.57 13.60
CA LEU A 633 -23.05 -3.48 13.61
C LEU A 633 -23.28 -2.53 14.81
N ASN A 634 -24.52 -2.19 15.10
CA ASN A 634 -24.86 -1.39 16.29
C ASN A 634 -24.49 -2.10 17.61
N ARG A 635 -24.74 -3.41 17.70
CA ARG A 635 -24.34 -4.21 18.86
C ARG A 635 -22.83 -4.22 19.05
N ARG A 636 -22.06 -4.16 17.96
CA ARG A 636 -20.59 -4.06 17.93
C ARG A 636 -20.06 -2.63 18.11
N ARG A 637 -20.85 -1.75 18.66
CA ARG A 637 -20.51 -0.33 18.86
C ARG A 637 -20.21 0.42 17.54
N GLY A 638 -20.76 -0.07 16.44
CA GLY A 638 -20.58 0.54 15.13
C GLY A 638 -21.35 1.85 15.00
N MET A 639 -20.69 2.85 14.44
CA MET A 639 -21.27 4.13 14.09
C MET A 639 -21.58 4.12 12.58
N ILE A 640 -22.88 4.03 12.24
CA ILE A 640 -23.30 4.02 10.84
C ILE A 640 -23.04 5.39 10.22
N GLN A 641 -22.30 5.42 9.13
CA GLN A 641 -21.91 6.63 8.41
C GLN A 641 -22.84 6.92 7.22
N GLY A 642 -23.39 5.88 6.62
CA GLY A 642 -24.30 6.02 5.48
C GLY A 642 -24.81 4.68 4.96
N MET A 643 -25.82 4.77 4.12
CA MET A 643 -26.38 3.65 3.37
C MET A 643 -26.66 4.09 1.95
N GLU A 644 -26.37 3.23 0.99
CA GLU A 644 -26.55 3.48 -0.43
C GLU A 644 -27.27 2.32 -1.10
N ASP A 645 -28.14 2.63 -2.04
CA ASP A 645 -28.80 1.64 -2.88
C ASP A 645 -27.87 1.24 -4.03
N LEU A 646 -27.58 -0.06 -4.13
CA LEU A 646 -26.84 -0.62 -5.25
C LEU A 646 -27.80 -1.32 -6.23
N PRO A 647 -27.39 -1.48 -7.50
CA PRO A 647 -28.21 -2.22 -8.47
C PRO A 647 -28.48 -3.66 -8.04
N GLY A 648 -29.63 -4.20 -8.47
CA GLY A 648 -30.03 -5.57 -8.16
C GLY A 648 -30.66 -5.77 -6.78
N GLY A 649 -31.12 -4.71 -6.11
CA GLY A 649 -31.76 -4.81 -4.78
C GLY A 649 -30.75 -5.06 -3.66
N THR A 650 -29.48 -4.69 -3.89
CA THR A 650 -28.42 -4.76 -2.89
C THR A 650 -28.29 -3.40 -2.19
N LYS A 651 -27.99 -3.39 -0.90
CA LYS A 651 -27.70 -2.20 -0.10
C LYS A 651 -26.25 -2.21 0.34
N SER A 652 -25.59 -1.04 0.30
CA SER A 652 -24.29 -0.84 0.93
C SER A 652 -24.47 -0.10 2.25
N ILE A 653 -23.88 -0.62 3.31
CA ILE A 653 -23.90 -0.06 4.66
C ILE A 653 -22.47 0.31 5.02
N LYS A 654 -22.22 1.60 5.28
CA LYS A 654 -20.92 2.11 5.72
C LYS A 654 -20.96 2.41 7.20
N ALA A 655 -19.96 1.92 7.95
CA ALA A 655 -19.87 2.15 9.39
C ALA A 655 -18.42 2.28 9.85
N GLU A 656 -18.21 2.92 10.99
CA GLU A 656 -16.98 2.87 11.77
C GLU A 656 -17.20 1.98 13.00
N VAL A 657 -16.36 0.94 13.18
CA VAL A 657 -16.51 -0.06 14.25
C VAL A 657 -15.15 -0.29 14.92
N PRO A 658 -15.09 -0.39 16.27
CA PRO A 658 -13.86 -0.76 16.95
C PRO A 658 -13.38 -2.16 16.54
N LEU A 659 -12.07 -2.30 16.29
CA LEU A 659 -11.48 -3.58 15.89
C LEU A 659 -11.75 -4.70 16.90
N SER A 660 -11.77 -4.38 18.19
CA SER A 660 -12.06 -5.35 19.25
C SER A 660 -13.41 -6.07 19.09
N GLU A 661 -14.37 -5.44 18.43
CA GLU A 661 -15.71 -5.97 18.20
C GLU A 661 -15.83 -6.72 16.87
N MET A 662 -14.80 -6.69 16.04
CA MET A 662 -14.84 -7.24 14.68
C MET A 662 -14.27 -8.65 14.56
N PHE A 663 -13.66 -9.19 15.61
CA PHE A 663 -13.17 -10.56 15.59
C PHE A 663 -14.32 -11.55 15.37
N GLY A 664 -14.14 -12.44 14.40
CA GLY A 664 -15.16 -13.40 13.99
C GLY A 664 -16.32 -12.84 13.17
N TYR A 665 -16.32 -11.54 12.85
CA TYR A 665 -17.42 -10.89 12.12
C TYR A 665 -17.74 -11.56 10.78
N ALA A 666 -16.74 -12.01 10.04
CA ALA A 666 -16.94 -12.71 8.76
C ALA A 666 -17.86 -13.94 8.90
N THR A 667 -17.69 -14.70 9.97
CA THR A 667 -18.51 -15.89 10.26
C THR A 667 -19.92 -15.51 10.65
N ASP A 668 -20.06 -14.52 11.53
CA ASP A 668 -21.37 -14.06 12.01
C ASP A 668 -22.18 -13.43 10.85
N MET A 669 -21.55 -12.61 10.03
CA MET A 669 -22.18 -11.99 8.86
C MET A 669 -22.65 -13.03 7.83
N ARG A 670 -21.81 -14.04 7.53
CA ARG A 670 -22.20 -15.15 6.64
C ARG A 670 -23.39 -15.91 7.19
N SER A 671 -23.43 -16.14 8.48
CA SER A 671 -24.55 -16.83 9.14
C SER A 671 -25.85 -16.01 9.04
N MET A 672 -25.79 -14.69 9.32
CA MET A 672 -26.95 -13.80 9.28
C MET A 672 -27.49 -13.61 7.85
N SER A 673 -26.61 -13.55 6.85
CA SER A 673 -26.97 -13.27 5.46
C SER A 673 -27.10 -14.52 4.58
N GLN A 674 -27.01 -15.70 5.16
CA GLN A 674 -26.98 -16.98 4.42
C GLN A 674 -25.89 -17.00 3.33
N GLY A 675 -24.75 -16.36 3.61
CA GLY A 675 -23.63 -16.24 2.70
C GLY A 675 -23.81 -15.21 1.56
N ARG A 676 -24.89 -14.43 1.58
CA ARG A 676 -25.19 -13.45 0.50
C ARG A 676 -24.61 -12.08 0.72
N ALA A 677 -24.20 -11.72 1.94
CA ALA A 677 -23.51 -10.46 2.20
C ALA A 677 -22.01 -10.63 2.04
N THR A 678 -21.38 -9.54 1.59
CA THR A 678 -19.94 -9.38 1.55
C THR A 678 -19.54 -8.13 2.33
N PHE A 679 -18.31 -8.06 2.81
CA PHE A 679 -17.83 -6.87 3.47
C PHE A 679 -16.37 -6.60 3.12
N SER A 680 -16.00 -5.34 3.23
CA SER A 680 -14.63 -4.88 3.27
C SER A 680 -14.40 -4.11 4.57
N MET A 681 -13.21 -4.21 5.13
CA MET A 681 -12.85 -3.54 6.37
C MET A 681 -11.42 -3.01 6.26
N GLU A 682 -11.19 -1.75 6.66
CA GLU A 682 -9.88 -1.12 6.67
C GLU A 682 -9.67 -0.30 7.94
N PHE A 683 -8.42 -0.10 8.33
CA PHE A 683 -8.09 0.81 9.43
C PHE A 683 -8.46 2.24 9.05
N SER A 684 -9.20 2.94 9.92
CA SER A 684 -9.58 4.34 9.75
C SER A 684 -8.72 5.26 10.60
N LYS A 685 -8.80 5.09 11.91
CA LYS A 685 -8.15 5.98 12.89
C LYS A 685 -8.07 5.32 14.26
N TYR A 686 -7.29 5.93 15.15
CA TYR A 686 -7.44 5.69 16.58
C TYR A 686 -8.47 6.65 17.17
N ALA A 687 -9.36 6.14 18.02
CA ALA A 687 -10.33 6.93 18.74
C ALA A 687 -10.32 6.57 20.23
N GLU A 688 -10.85 7.47 21.04
CA GLU A 688 -10.89 7.29 22.47
C GLU A 688 -11.79 6.12 22.87
N THR A 689 -11.25 5.21 23.67
CA THR A 689 -11.97 4.04 24.17
C THR A 689 -13.02 4.46 25.19
N PRO A 690 -14.27 3.94 25.13
CA PRO A 690 -15.28 4.21 26.13
C PRO A 690 -14.79 3.86 27.54
N LYS A 691 -15.15 4.67 28.51
CA LYS A 691 -14.65 4.58 29.90
C LYS A 691 -14.78 3.20 30.53
N SER A 692 -15.93 2.54 30.33
CA SER A 692 -16.18 1.19 30.86
C SER A 692 -15.24 0.12 30.26
N VAL A 693 -14.90 0.25 28.98
CA VAL A 693 -13.98 -0.66 28.28
C VAL A 693 -12.54 -0.38 28.71
N ALA A 694 -12.17 0.91 28.80
CA ALA A 694 -10.86 1.33 29.25
C ALA A 694 -10.56 0.86 30.70
N GLU A 695 -11.50 1.02 31.63
CA GLU A 695 -11.38 0.55 33.00
C GLU A 695 -11.16 -0.96 33.09
N ALA A 696 -11.86 -1.74 32.28
CA ALA A 696 -11.68 -3.20 32.24
C ALA A 696 -10.26 -3.60 31.78
N ILE A 697 -9.73 -2.88 30.77
CA ILE A 697 -8.38 -3.11 30.24
C ILE A 697 -7.32 -2.73 31.27
N ILE A 698 -7.44 -1.55 31.89
CA ILE A 698 -6.52 -1.04 32.90
C ILE A 698 -6.49 -1.95 34.13
N THR A 699 -7.67 -2.40 34.61
CA THR A 699 -7.78 -3.33 35.74
C THR A 699 -7.08 -4.65 35.46
N LYS A 700 -7.26 -5.20 34.25
CA LYS A 700 -6.61 -6.44 33.82
C LYS A 700 -5.07 -6.30 33.77
N PHE A 701 -4.57 -5.16 33.31
CA PHE A 701 -3.14 -4.86 33.31
C PHE A 701 -2.59 -4.73 34.72
N SER A 702 -3.28 -4.00 35.61
CA SER A 702 -2.87 -3.82 37.02
C SER A 702 -2.86 -5.16 37.77
N ALA A 703 -3.82 -6.04 37.51
CA ALA A 703 -3.87 -7.36 38.14
C ALA A 703 -2.69 -8.26 37.71
N LYS A 704 -2.30 -8.18 36.44
CA LYS A 704 -1.15 -8.91 35.89
C LYS A 704 0.16 -8.45 36.58
N ARG A 705 0.33 -7.15 36.77
CA ARG A 705 1.51 -6.55 37.38
C ARG A 705 1.65 -6.82 38.86
N SER A 706 0.56 -6.94 39.64
CA SER A 706 0.58 -7.32 41.05
C SER A 706 0.82 -8.81 41.28
N GLY A 707 0.55 -9.68 40.29
CA GLY A 707 0.89 -11.10 40.33
C GLY A 707 2.36 -11.40 40.08
N ASP A 708 3.03 -10.54 39.32
CA ASP A 708 4.45 -10.67 39.00
C ASP A 708 5.37 -10.07 40.09
N ASP A 709 4.82 -9.26 41.02
CA ASP A 709 5.55 -8.73 42.21
C ASP A 709 5.51 -9.71 43.41
N GLU A 710 4.77 -10.85 43.34
CA GLU A 710 4.67 -11.87 44.39
C GLU A 710 5.45 -13.16 44.09
N GLU A 711 6.08 -13.33 42.92
CA GLU A 711 7.04 -14.40 42.59
C GLU A 711 8.49 -13.81 42.52
#